data_d2219d035cd06bfa10b7ca86d63687d5
#
_entry.id   d2219d035cd06bfa10b7ca86d63687d5
#
_cell.length_a   1.000
_cell.length_b   1.000
_cell.length_c   1.000
_cell.angle_alpha   90.00
_cell.angle_beta   90.00
_cell.angle_gamma   90.00
#
_symmetry.space_group_name_H-M   'P 1'
#
loop_
_entity.id
_entity.type
_entity.pdbx_description
1 polymer ?
#
loop_
_entity_poly.entity_id
_entity_poly.type
_entity_poly.pdbx_seq_one_letter_code
_entity_poly.pdbx_strand_id
1 'polypeptide(L)'
;MTGKTRFAAGILAVSLGAAPLCRAVALSIPERTAEAASTARTLTRSAYRDKLKGAWTGALWGNFTGLPTEFVYTDTPNPSDTVNWVVGKQYVTDDDTSLEWVFLHMMDVYGANDITYADMPEEWLYHFQDYIWEGNYTARGLMMSGLLPPETGSKEYNKDWRDIDAQIECEVFGLITPGMLLNAKTRTEWWMAAVGDGAVLTNAAFYAMLCSEAFFTSDVISAVDTVMEYFPADSETYATALRVKEVHRENPSDWRAARNILHREFYINNAYQPYVNIDSQINFASTLMSILYGENDFKKTVEIAVLAGYDNDCNAATAATIMGAACGESGLPADLLEKSGNVYQNTNRPGLPDDTISGIAEKCLRFGEEILLSAGGKITGEGETAVYEIRDRAFEPKTDDTLYKKKIPASDKAWKFSGMSFFHNSEYLNGKGAGTVRAGDSAELTFSGTQIALKGCTSVNGGTFEMFIDGKSYGDVSLKSAETDTASRFISMSYAQTLKKVRGLSDEKHTLRLVSKESGKWHAVDYAVTECSEEEYYSDASLNLARTPAATVIGSVPSPWGSGNGGNHNLGVICDGNYFTGDLQSQNDTFLGYDGNGKEIDKNFEDYYGYTFSREFSVKRIVFQEGAQWDQGGWFADGSLRVEALVDGVWTRVGFTASPLYPNGSTHAEFGENGEMYTFLLTQPVVCEGIRIIGTPGGRQKFVSCGELEVYCA
;
A
#
# COMPACT_ATOMS: atom_id res chain seq x y z
N MET A 1 61.02 -11.86 -33.59
CA MET A 1 59.88 -12.27 -34.47
C MET A 1 58.64 -12.20 -33.58
N THR A 2 58.03 -11.11 -33.44
CA THR A 2 56.92 -10.44 -34.16
C THR A 2 55.63 -11.25 -34.13
N GLY A 3 54.67 -10.78 -33.37
CA GLY A 3 53.30 -11.21 -33.36
C GLY A 3 52.45 -10.25 -32.52
N LYS A 4 52.13 -9.07 -33.08
CA LYS A 4 51.15 -8.14 -32.50
C LYS A 4 49.76 -8.64 -32.82
N THR A 5 48.97 -8.98 -31.81
CA THR A 5 47.55 -9.20 -31.93
C THR A 5 46.82 -8.00 -31.31
N ARG A 6 46.11 -7.27 -32.16
CA ARG A 6 45.23 -6.15 -31.77
C ARG A 6 43.98 -6.73 -31.13
N PHE A 7 43.67 -6.30 -29.93
CA PHE A 7 42.33 -6.44 -29.33
C PHE A 7 41.45 -5.28 -29.85
N ALA A 8 40.46 -5.63 -30.63
CA ALA A 8 39.37 -4.72 -30.98
C ALA A 8 38.41 -4.67 -29.79
N ALA A 9 38.23 -3.51 -29.20
CA ALA A 9 37.16 -3.25 -28.22
C ALA A 9 35.83 -3.17 -28.99
N GLY A 10 35.03 -4.22 -28.88
CA GLY A 10 33.64 -4.20 -29.29
C GLY A 10 32.83 -3.52 -28.21
N ILE A 11 32.33 -2.32 -28.50
CA ILE A 11 31.33 -1.65 -27.68
C ILE A 11 30.02 -2.43 -27.92
N LEU A 12 29.60 -3.17 -26.89
CA LEU A 12 28.28 -3.78 -26.86
C LEU A 12 27.31 -2.68 -26.38
N ALA A 13 26.60 -2.07 -27.31
CA ALA A 13 25.45 -1.23 -27.01
C ALA A 13 24.34 -2.16 -26.51
N VAL A 14 24.11 -2.19 -25.21
CA VAL A 14 22.91 -2.78 -24.64
C VAL A 14 21.79 -1.76 -24.80
N SER A 15 20.96 -1.97 -25.80
CA SER A 15 19.69 -1.28 -25.93
C SER A 15 18.75 -1.81 -24.83
N LEU A 16 18.60 -1.08 -23.77
CA LEU A 16 17.52 -1.27 -22.79
C LEU A 16 16.26 -0.61 -23.37
N GLY A 17 15.61 -1.32 -24.29
CA GLY A 17 14.22 -1.13 -24.56
C GLY A 17 13.44 -2.11 -23.69
N ALA A 18 13.06 -1.69 -22.52
CA ALA A 18 12.16 -2.47 -21.67
C ALA A 18 10.94 -1.62 -21.35
N ALA A 19 9.86 -1.87 -22.10
CA ALA A 19 8.57 -1.84 -21.47
C ALA A 19 8.60 -2.89 -20.35
N PRO A 20 8.06 -2.65 -19.15
CA PRO A 20 7.96 -3.67 -18.14
C PRO A 20 7.00 -4.73 -18.65
N LEU A 21 7.55 -5.84 -19.14
CA LEU A 21 6.83 -7.07 -19.29
C LEU A 21 6.51 -7.51 -17.85
N CYS A 22 5.26 -7.30 -17.44
CA CYS A 22 4.68 -8.04 -16.32
C CYS A 22 4.96 -9.53 -16.56
N ARG A 23 6.04 -10.04 -16.01
CA ARG A 23 6.17 -11.48 -15.79
C ARG A 23 5.18 -11.81 -14.69
N ALA A 24 3.97 -12.20 -15.11
CA ALA A 24 3.16 -13.05 -14.27
C ALA A 24 4.06 -14.19 -13.81
N VAL A 25 4.44 -14.19 -12.56
CA VAL A 25 5.02 -15.37 -11.92
C VAL A 25 3.92 -16.40 -12.00
N ALA A 26 4.00 -17.28 -12.99
CA ALA A 26 3.18 -18.48 -13.02
C ALA A 26 3.65 -19.32 -11.82
N LEU A 27 2.99 -19.11 -10.68
CA LEU A 27 3.09 -19.99 -9.55
C LEU A 27 2.69 -21.38 -10.09
N SER A 28 3.64 -22.29 -10.15
CA SER A 28 3.37 -23.68 -10.43
C SER A 28 2.64 -24.26 -9.22
N ILE A 29 1.32 -24.08 -9.20
CA ILE A 29 0.43 -24.77 -8.28
C ILE A 29 0.57 -26.26 -8.62
N PRO A 30 0.92 -27.15 -7.67
CA PRO A 30 0.78 -28.56 -7.92
C PRO A 30 -0.68 -28.81 -8.27
N GLU A 31 -0.93 -29.33 -9.46
CA GLU A 31 -2.27 -29.73 -9.90
C GLU A 31 -2.81 -30.77 -8.90
N ARG A 32 -3.46 -30.30 -7.85
CA ARG A 32 -4.55 -31.05 -7.26
C ARG A 32 -5.69 -30.94 -8.26
N THR A 33 -5.83 -31.94 -9.12
CA THR A 33 -6.99 -32.10 -9.98
C THR A 33 -8.24 -31.87 -9.13
N ALA A 34 -9.01 -30.85 -9.47
CA ALA A 34 -10.25 -30.45 -8.82
C ALA A 34 -11.35 -31.48 -9.09
N GLU A 35 -11.21 -32.71 -8.56
CA GLU A 35 -12.19 -33.79 -8.60
C GLU A 35 -12.10 -34.65 -7.33
N ALA A 36 -12.16 -34.01 -6.16
CA ALA A 36 -12.81 -34.62 -5.03
C ALA A 36 -14.15 -33.89 -4.91
N ALA A 37 -15.27 -34.61 -5.07
CA ALA A 37 -16.59 -34.10 -4.75
C ALA A 37 -16.60 -33.74 -3.27
N SER A 38 -16.15 -32.52 -2.94
CA SER A 38 -16.24 -31.92 -1.64
C SER A 38 -17.72 -31.81 -1.33
N THR A 39 -18.18 -32.44 -0.27
CA THR A 39 -19.46 -32.10 0.36
C THR A 39 -19.45 -30.59 0.54
N ALA A 40 -20.39 -29.89 -0.12
CA ALA A 40 -20.43 -28.43 -0.11
C ALA A 40 -20.43 -27.95 1.34
N ARG A 41 -19.39 -27.21 1.74
CA ARG A 41 -19.31 -26.62 3.09
C ARG A 41 -20.39 -25.55 3.17
N THR A 42 -21.10 -25.50 4.28
CA THR A 42 -22.17 -24.53 4.47
C THR A 42 -21.98 -23.76 5.75
N LEU A 43 -22.34 -22.47 5.74
CA LEU A 43 -22.28 -21.56 6.86
C LEU A 43 -23.54 -20.69 6.85
N THR A 44 -24.15 -20.41 8.00
CA THR A 44 -25.26 -19.46 8.07
C THR A 44 -24.74 -18.03 8.23
N ARG A 45 -25.50 -17.04 7.75
CA ARG A 45 -25.14 -15.61 7.91
C ARG A 45 -24.97 -15.25 9.39
N SER A 46 -25.85 -15.72 10.27
CA SER A 46 -25.72 -15.47 11.72
C SER A 46 -24.46 -16.04 12.32
N ALA A 47 -24.08 -17.27 11.95
CA ALA A 47 -22.85 -17.88 12.41
C ALA A 47 -21.61 -17.17 11.86
N TYR A 48 -21.65 -16.75 10.61
CA TYR A 48 -20.55 -15.97 10.01
C TYR A 48 -20.35 -14.66 10.75
N ARG A 49 -21.43 -13.89 10.98
CA ARG A 49 -21.40 -12.63 11.73
C ARG A 49 -20.86 -12.80 13.15
N ASP A 50 -21.35 -13.81 13.90
CA ASP A 50 -20.88 -14.10 15.26
C ASP A 50 -19.38 -14.38 15.28
N LYS A 51 -18.89 -15.19 14.34
CA LYS A 51 -17.48 -15.53 14.21
C LYS A 51 -16.61 -14.35 13.77
N LEU A 52 -17.08 -13.49 12.88
CA LEU A 52 -16.41 -12.25 12.49
C LEU A 52 -16.23 -11.31 13.70
N LYS A 53 -17.28 -11.13 14.49
CA LYS A 53 -17.19 -10.34 15.73
C LYS A 53 -16.23 -10.96 16.74
N GLY A 54 -16.26 -12.29 16.87
CA GLY A 54 -15.31 -13.02 17.72
C GLY A 54 -13.87 -12.79 17.28
N ALA A 55 -13.59 -12.84 15.98
CA ALA A 55 -12.27 -12.61 15.42
C ALA A 55 -11.76 -11.18 15.70
N TRP A 56 -12.51 -10.15 15.33
CA TRP A 56 -12.12 -8.75 15.57
C TRP A 56 -12.01 -8.38 17.05
N THR A 57 -12.90 -8.90 17.88
CA THR A 57 -12.79 -8.72 19.35
C THR A 57 -11.56 -9.41 19.89
N GLY A 58 -11.27 -10.61 19.41
CA GLY A 58 -10.07 -11.36 19.76
C GLY A 58 -8.79 -10.63 19.37
N ALA A 59 -8.69 -10.15 18.13
CA ALA A 59 -7.57 -9.37 17.60
C ALA A 59 -7.20 -8.22 18.56
N LEU A 60 -8.19 -7.37 18.88
CA LEU A 60 -8.00 -6.24 19.78
C LEU A 60 -7.58 -6.67 21.19
N TRP A 61 -8.14 -7.76 21.73
CA TRP A 61 -7.73 -8.24 23.05
C TRP A 61 -6.31 -8.79 23.05
N GLY A 62 -5.92 -9.51 22.01
CA GLY A 62 -4.57 -10.04 21.86
C GLY A 62 -3.55 -8.92 21.75
N ASN A 63 -3.74 -8.01 20.80
CA ASN A 63 -2.88 -6.86 20.56
C ASN A 63 -2.69 -6.03 21.85
N PHE A 64 -3.75 -5.45 22.41
CA PHE A 64 -3.64 -4.57 23.57
C PHE A 64 -3.15 -5.28 24.85
N THR A 65 -3.27 -6.60 24.95
CA THR A 65 -2.69 -7.38 26.07
C THR A 65 -1.19 -7.61 25.87
N GLY A 66 -0.72 -7.73 24.63
CA GLY A 66 0.69 -7.89 24.26
C GLY A 66 1.50 -6.60 24.35
N LEU A 67 0.95 -5.47 23.84
CA LEU A 67 1.61 -4.16 23.74
C LEU A 67 2.46 -3.74 24.96
N PRO A 68 2.04 -3.92 26.23
CA PRO A 68 2.88 -3.52 27.38
C PRO A 68 4.20 -4.25 27.50
N THR A 69 4.38 -5.36 26.80
CA THR A 69 5.58 -6.22 26.86
C THR A 69 6.22 -6.48 25.50
N GLU A 70 5.76 -5.78 24.48
CA GLU A 70 6.32 -5.81 23.14
C GLU A 70 7.84 -5.58 23.18
N PHE A 71 8.60 -6.45 22.51
CA PHE A 71 10.07 -6.49 22.47
C PHE A 71 10.80 -6.51 23.84
N VAL A 72 10.09 -6.68 24.95
CA VAL A 72 10.72 -6.77 26.28
C VAL A 72 11.38 -8.13 26.50
N TYR A 73 10.76 -9.20 26.00
CA TYR A 73 11.16 -10.58 26.22
C TYR A 73 11.63 -11.24 24.91
N THR A 74 12.73 -10.78 24.36
CA THR A 74 13.28 -11.33 23.11
C THR A 74 14.21 -12.51 23.34
N ASP A 75 15.17 -12.42 24.29
CA ASP A 75 16.13 -13.50 24.56
C ASP A 75 15.51 -14.66 25.36
N THR A 76 14.68 -14.34 26.33
CA THR A 76 13.99 -15.32 27.18
C THR A 76 12.50 -15.02 27.25
N PRO A 77 11.63 -16.03 27.40
CA PRO A 77 10.21 -15.79 27.55
C PRO A 77 9.90 -15.02 28.85
N ASN A 78 8.78 -14.35 28.89
CA ASN A 78 8.30 -13.70 30.10
C ASN A 78 8.24 -14.73 31.28
N PRO A 79 8.87 -14.45 32.41
CA PRO A 79 8.91 -15.39 33.54
C PRO A 79 7.57 -15.50 34.28
N SER A 80 6.60 -14.64 34.01
CA SER A 80 5.26 -14.71 34.57
C SER A 80 4.50 -15.95 34.10
N ASP A 81 3.63 -16.47 34.94
CA ASP A 81 2.68 -17.54 34.56
C ASP A 81 1.30 -16.99 34.14
N THR A 82 1.10 -15.69 34.20
CA THR A 82 -0.16 -15.02 33.86
C THR A 82 0.10 -13.72 33.09
N VAL A 83 -0.88 -13.32 32.29
CA VAL A 83 -0.90 -12.01 31.63
C VAL A 83 -1.87 -11.06 32.34
N ASN A 84 -1.62 -9.78 32.20
CA ASN A 84 -2.56 -8.74 32.61
C ASN A 84 -3.42 -8.36 31.39
N TRP A 85 -4.63 -8.93 31.32
CA TRP A 85 -5.55 -8.69 30.21
C TRP A 85 -5.95 -7.21 30.09
N VAL A 86 -5.68 -6.61 28.96
CA VAL A 86 -6.05 -5.22 28.63
C VAL A 86 -7.30 -5.22 27.77
N VAL A 87 -8.45 -5.14 28.43
CA VAL A 87 -9.78 -5.12 27.78
C VAL A 87 -10.51 -3.84 28.17
N GLY A 88 -10.83 -3.00 27.19
CA GLY A 88 -11.41 -1.68 27.38
C GLY A 88 -12.83 -1.53 26.86
N LYS A 89 -13.48 -0.41 27.19
CA LYS A 89 -14.78 -0.02 26.63
C LYS A 89 -14.68 0.57 25.23
N GLN A 90 -13.50 0.99 24.86
CA GLN A 90 -13.13 1.51 23.52
C GLN A 90 -11.70 1.10 23.23
N TYR A 91 -11.41 0.97 21.94
CA TYR A 91 -10.10 0.67 21.40
C TYR A 91 -9.69 1.79 20.47
N VAL A 92 -8.42 2.06 20.38
CA VAL A 92 -7.84 2.98 19.39
C VAL A 92 -7.22 2.17 18.27
N THR A 93 -6.96 2.80 17.14
CA THR A 93 -6.23 2.14 16.05
C THR A 93 -4.78 1.87 16.47
N ASP A 94 -4.33 0.67 16.18
CA ASP A 94 -2.96 0.20 16.25
C ASP A 94 -2.59 -0.42 14.90
N ASP A 95 -1.31 -0.61 14.58
CA ASP A 95 -0.92 -1.14 13.26
C ASP A 95 -1.53 -2.52 12.99
N ASP A 96 -1.49 -3.46 13.92
CA ASP A 96 -2.10 -4.79 13.82
C ASP A 96 -3.57 -4.83 13.35
N THR A 97 -4.30 -3.75 13.49
CA THR A 97 -5.74 -3.71 13.16
C THR A 97 -6.09 -2.61 12.19
N SER A 98 -5.33 -1.51 12.20
CA SER A 98 -5.67 -0.34 11.38
C SER A 98 -5.26 -0.48 9.92
N LEU A 99 -4.22 -1.26 9.63
CA LEU A 99 -3.80 -1.57 8.26
C LEU A 99 -4.86 -2.42 7.56
N GLU A 100 -5.35 -3.47 8.19
CA GLU A 100 -6.45 -4.30 7.69
C GLU A 100 -7.74 -3.49 7.46
N TRP A 101 -8.01 -2.54 8.34
CA TRP A 101 -9.16 -1.65 8.20
C TRP A 101 -9.05 -0.73 6.97
N VAL A 102 -7.83 -0.25 6.62
CA VAL A 102 -7.59 0.44 5.35
C VAL A 102 -7.85 -0.48 4.16
N PHE A 103 -7.48 -1.77 4.23
CA PHE A 103 -7.78 -2.71 3.13
C PHE A 103 -9.28 -2.90 2.92
N LEU A 104 -10.07 -2.93 3.99
CA LEU A 104 -11.53 -2.93 3.88
C LEU A 104 -12.06 -1.63 3.23
N HIS A 105 -11.46 -0.48 3.55
CA HIS A 105 -11.76 0.77 2.87
C HIS A 105 -11.42 0.71 1.38
N MET A 106 -10.23 0.21 1.02
CA MET A 106 -9.84 0.04 -0.37
C MET A 106 -10.83 -0.86 -1.13
N MET A 107 -11.32 -1.93 -0.51
CA MET A 107 -12.36 -2.78 -1.10
C MET A 107 -13.70 -2.04 -1.28
N ASP A 108 -14.05 -1.10 -0.39
CA ASP A 108 -15.23 -0.24 -0.57
C ASP A 108 -15.09 0.69 -1.78
N VAL A 109 -13.89 1.22 -1.98
CA VAL A 109 -13.60 2.19 -3.05
C VAL A 109 -13.50 1.51 -4.41
N TYR A 110 -12.77 0.40 -4.49
CA TYR A 110 -12.38 -0.24 -5.77
C TYR A 110 -13.17 -1.52 -6.06
N GLY A 111 -13.85 -2.11 -5.07
CA GLY A 111 -14.45 -3.44 -5.14
C GLY A 111 -13.49 -4.54 -4.66
N ALA A 112 -14.02 -5.54 -3.93
CA ALA A 112 -13.19 -6.57 -3.31
C ALA A 112 -12.38 -7.44 -4.30
N ASN A 113 -12.84 -7.52 -5.56
CA ASN A 113 -12.19 -8.31 -6.62
C ASN A 113 -11.64 -7.44 -7.76
N ASP A 114 -11.76 -6.12 -7.69
CA ASP A 114 -11.47 -5.22 -8.81
C ASP A 114 -10.31 -4.26 -8.56
N ILE A 115 -9.71 -4.29 -7.36
CA ILE A 115 -8.51 -3.52 -7.05
C ILE A 115 -7.31 -4.05 -7.83
N THR A 116 -6.40 -3.14 -8.22
CA THR A 116 -5.17 -3.47 -8.94
C THR A 116 -3.96 -2.87 -8.24
N TYR A 117 -2.75 -3.34 -8.55
CA TYR A 117 -1.52 -2.73 -8.03
C TYR A 117 -1.38 -1.25 -8.39
N ALA A 118 -1.96 -0.80 -9.49
CA ALA A 118 -1.96 0.61 -9.87
C ALA A 118 -2.84 1.51 -8.97
N ASP A 119 -3.73 0.93 -8.16
CA ASP A 119 -4.57 1.66 -7.21
C ASP A 119 -3.92 1.81 -5.82
N MET A 120 -3.07 0.85 -5.44
CA MET A 120 -2.48 0.78 -4.09
C MET A 120 -1.70 2.03 -3.70
N PRO A 121 -0.82 2.62 -4.55
CA PRO A 121 -0.05 3.79 -4.13
C PRO A 121 -0.90 4.97 -3.72
N GLU A 122 -2.05 5.21 -4.37
CA GLU A 122 -2.92 6.33 -4.05
C GLU A 122 -3.45 6.24 -2.61
N GLU A 123 -3.91 5.04 -2.22
CA GLU A 123 -4.44 4.79 -0.88
C GLU A 123 -3.31 4.64 0.16
N TRP A 124 -2.21 3.97 -0.22
CA TRP A 124 -1.05 3.78 0.66
C TRP A 124 -0.42 5.10 1.05
N LEU A 125 -0.16 5.97 0.08
CA LEU A 125 0.46 7.28 0.32
C LEU A 125 -0.43 8.20 1.16
N TYR A 126 -1.76 8.02 1.08
CA TYR A 126 -2.70 8.85 1.82
C TYR A 126 -3.01 8.31 3.21
N HIS A 127 -3.27 7.01 3.37
CA HIS A 127 -3.68 6.44 4.66
C HIS A 127 -2.51 5.99 5.54
N PHE A 128 -1.37 5.64 4.96
CA PHE A 128 -0.19 5.15 5.68
C PHE A 128 0.88 6.23 5.83
N GLN A 129 0.50 7.42 6.33
CA GLN A 129 1.43 8.54 6.51
C GLN A 129 2.27 8.42 7.79
N ASP A 130 1.75 7.76 8.80
CA ASP A 130 2.34 7.65 10.12
C ASP A 130 1.92 6.32 10.75
N TYR A 131 2.59 5.92 11.83
CA TYR A 131 2.29 4.69 12.55
C TYR A 131 2.33 3.46 11.62
N ILE A 132 3.39 3.39 10.85
CA ILE A 132 3.80 2.27 10.00
C ILE A 132 5.28 2.03 10.20
N TRP A 133 5.72 0.80 10.09
CA TRP A 133 7.07 0.42 10.41
C TRP A 133 7.74 -0.29 9.23
N GLU A 134 8.98 -0.47 9.33
CA GLU A 134 9.92 -1.24 8.50
C GLU A 134 9.43 -1.53 7.05
N GLY A 135 8.85 -2.70 6.77
CA GLY A 135 8.45 -3.12 5.43
C GLY A 135 7.40 -2.20 4.78
N ASN A 136 6.38 -1.77 5.56
CA ASN A 136 5.39 -0.78 5.14
C ASN A 136 5.99 0.59 4.87
N TYR A 137 6.88 1.04 5.75
CA TYR A 137 7.55 2.33 5.60
C TYR A 137 8.41 2.35 4.34
N THR A 138 9.20 1.30 4.11
CA THR A 138 10.03 1.17 2.92
C THR A 138 9.19 1.05 1.66
N ALA A 139 8.12 0.22 1.67
CA ALA A 139 7.18 0.09 0.55
C ALA A 139 6.54 1.43 0.18
N ARG A 140 6.11 2.22 1.18
CA ARG A 140 5.57 3.57 0.97
C ARG A 140 6.58 4.48 0.28
N GLY A 141 7.84 4.48 0.73
CA GLY A 141 8.92 5.26 0.10
C GLY A 141 9.17 4.86 -1.37
N LEU A 142 9.10 3.56 -1.66
CA LEU A 142 9.20 3.04 -3.03
C LEU A 142 7.99 3.43 -3.88
N MET A 143 6.77 3.40 -3.33
CA MET A 143 5.57 3.88 -4.03
C MET A 143 5.63 5.39 -4.29
N MET A 144 6.15 6.20 -3.36
CA MET A 144 6.41 7.63 -3.59
C MET A 144 7.32 7.83 -4.79
N SER A 145 8.29 6.97 -5.00
CA SER A 145 9.22 7.02 -6.13
C SER A 145 8.68 6.36 -7.42
N GLY A 146 7.41 5.96 -7.43
CA GLY A 146 6.70 5.45 -8.60
C GLY A 146 6.80 3.95 -8.83
N LEU A 147 7.39 3.17 -7.90
CA LEU A 147 7.32 1.72 -7.98
C LEU A 147 5.93 1.23 -7.57
N LEU A 148 5.52 0.13 -8.18
CA LEU A 148 4.25 -0.54 -7.86
C LEU A 148 4.52 -1.89 -7.21
N PRO A 149 3.58 -2.44 -6.44
CA PRO A 149 3.65 -3.85 -6.09
C PRO A 149 3.66 -4.72 -7.38
N PRO A 150 4.36 -5.85 -7.39
CA PRO A 150 5.06 -6.46 -6.25
C PRO A 150 6.50 -5.94 -6.03
N GLU A 151 7.00 -5.02 -6.86
CA GLU A 151 8.37 -4.51 -6.73
C GLU A 151 8.59 -3.83 -5.37
N THR A 152 7.58 -3.13 -4.83
CA THR A 152 7.67 -2.43 -3.54
C THR A 152 7.87 -3.34 -2.34
N GLY A 153 7.45 -4.61 -2.42
CA GLY A 153 7.71 -5.62 -1.38
C GLY A 153 8.90 -6.52 -1.68
N SER A 154 9.43 -6.49 -2.92
CA SER A 154 10.45 -7.43 -3.33
C SER A 154 11.77 -7.22 -2.61
N LYS A 155 12.48 -8.31 -2.34
CA LYS A 155 13.84 -8.29 -1.74
C LYS A 155 14.88 -7.54 -2.55
N GLU A 156 14.59 -7.22 -3.82
CA GLU A 156 15.47 -6.44 -4.68
C GLU A 156 15.41 -4.94 -4.31
N TYR A 157 14.25 -4.44 -3.89
CA TYR A 157 14.02 -3.02 -3.64
C TYR A 157 13.71 -2.72 -2.17
N ASN A 158 12.94 -3.58 -1.50
CA ASN A 158 12.55 -3.40 -0.11
C ASN A 158 13.59 -4.07 0.81
N LYS A 159 14.38 -3.25 1.49
CA LYS A 159 15.41 -3.74 2.43
C LYS A 159 14.82 -4.49 3.64
N ASP A 160 13.57 -4.19 3.98
CA ASP A 160 12.85 -4.72 5.14
C ASP A 160 11.82 -5.82 4.73
N TRP A 161 11.96 -6.37 3.53
CA TRP A 161 11.05 -7.34 2.91
C TRP A 161 10.72 -8.58 3.74
N ARG A 162 11.52 -8.87 4.77
CA ARG A 162 11.46 -10.12 5.54
C ARG A 162 10.78 -9.95 6.90
N ASP A 163 10.42 -8.75 7.30
CA ASP A 163 9.77 -8.52 8.59
C ASP A 163 8.31 -8.98 8.65
N ILE A 164 7.69 -8.77 9.81
CA ILE A 164 6.38 -9.34 10.15
C ILE A 164 5.20 -8.63 9.47
N ASP A 165 5.39 -7.47 8.84
CA ASP A 165 4.31 -6.63 8.31
C ASP A 165 3.23 -7.44 7.56
N ALA A 166 3.63 -8.32 6.65
CA ALA A 166 2.67 -9.13 5.91
C ALA A 166 1.83 -10.06 6.81
N GLN A 167 2.37 -10.51 7.95
CA GLN A 167 1.64 -11.38 8.88
C GLN A 167 0.58 -10.63 9.66
N ILE A 168 0.89 -9.41 10.13
CA ILE A 168 -0.04 -8.61 10.95
C ILE A 168 -1.19 -7.97 10.14
N GLU A 169 -1.16 -8.12 8.84
CA GLU A 169 -2.13 -7.53 7.92
C GLU A 169 -2.97 -8.59 7.18
N CYS A 170 -2.75 -9.87 7.47
CA CYS A 170 -3.27 -10.94 6.63
C CYS A 170 -4.63 -11.49 7.05
N GLU A 171 -5.03 -11.32 8.29
CA GLU A 171 -6.19 -11.98 8.89
C GLU A 171 -7.48 -11.61 8.17
N VAL A 172 -7.62 -10.35 7.77
CA VAL A 172 -8.80 -9.85 7.03
C VAL A 172 -9.07 -10.67 5.78
N PHE A 173 -8.04 -11.12 5.06
CA PHE A 173 -8.22 -11.92 3.85
C PHE A 173 -8.76 -13.31 4.13
N GLY A 174 -8.43 -13.89 5.28
CA GLY A 174 -9.05 -15.11 5.78
C GLY A 174 -10.47 -14.88 6.26
N LEU A 175 -10.71 -13.75 6.94
CA LEU A 175 -12.02 -13.41 7.49
C LEU A 175 -13.08 -13.16 6.40
N ILE A 176 -12.68 -12.61 5.24
CA ILE A 176 -13.59 -12.37 4.10
C ILE A 176 -13.70 -13.55 3.13
N THR A 177 -13.02 -14.67 3.40
CA THR A 177 -13.02 -15.86 2.55
C THR A 177 -13.32 -17.13 3.36
N PRO A 178 -14.46 -17.21 4.10
CA PRO A 178 -14.73 -18.32 5.00
C PRO A 178 -14.75 -19.67 4.28
N GLY A 179 -13.83 -20.57 4.65
CA GLY A 179 -13.70 -21.91 4.07
C GLY A 179 -13.17 -21.94 2.63
N MET A 180 -12.74 -20.81 2.09
CA MET A 180 -12.16 -20.68 0.75
C MET A 180 -10.62 -20.58 0.87
N LEU A 181 -9.96 -21.68 1.23
CA LEU A 181 -8.55 -21.69 1.59
C LEU A 181 -7.63 -21.27 0.44
N LEU A 182 -7.93 -21.69 -0.78
CA LEU A 182 -7.16 -21.31 -1.95
C LEU A 182 -7.33 -19.81 -2.27
N ASN A 183 -8.53 -19.26 -2.09
CA ASN A 183 -8.79 -17.83 -2.25
C ASN A 183 -8.06 -17.03 -1.18
N ALA A 184 -8.17 -17.44 0.09
CA ALA A 184 -7.44 -16.83 1.20
C ALA A 184 -5.95 -16.75 0.91
N LYS A 185 -5.34 -17.89 0.53
CA LYS A 185 -3.92 -17.99 0.19
C LYS A 185 -3.51 -17.02 -0.91
N THR A 186 -4.14 -17.17 -2.09
CA THR A 186 -3.71 -16.40 -3.28
C THR A 186 -4.02 -14.92 -3.16
N ARG A 187 -5.09 -14.55 -2.45
CA ARG A 187 -5.43 -13.16 -2.16
C ARG A 187 -4.41 -12.53 -1.21
N THR A 188 -4.07 -13.21 -0.12
CA THR A 188 -3.06 -12.73 0.84
C THR A 188 -1.70 -12.56 0.16
N GLU A 189 -1.23 -13.56 -0.59
CA GLU A 189 0.05 -13.49 -1.30
C GLU A 189 0.10 -12.30 -2.26
N TRP A 190 -1.02 -12.00 -2.94
CA TRP A 190 -1.09 -10.87 -3.84
C TRP A 190 -1.07 -9.52 -3.09
N TRP A 191 -1.89 -9.37 -2.04
CA TRP A 191 -1.92 -8.11 -1.29
C TRP A 191 -0.61 -7.84 -0.57
N MET A 192 -0.07 -8.85 0.09
CA MET A 192 1.15 -8.73 0.89
C MET A 192 2.42 -8.59 0.06
N ALA A 193 2.38 -8.89 -1.24
CA ALA A 193 3.47 -8.57 -2.16
C ALA A 193 3.75 -7.04 -2.26
N ALA A 194 2.90 -6.20 -1.68
CA ALA A 194 3.20 -4.78 -1.53
C ALA A 194 4.33 -4.51 -0.52
N VAL A 195 4.49 -5.34 0.51
CA VAL A 195 5.38 -5.10 1.66
C VAL A 195 6.43 -6.17 1.89
N GLY A 196 6.25 -7.39 1.35
CA GLY A 196 7.15 -8.53 1.58
C GLY A 196 7.39 -9.40 0.35
N ASP A 197 8.31 -10.37 0.48
CA ASP A 197 8.70 -11.31 -0.60
C ASP A 197 8.94 -12.72 -0.05
N GLY A 198 8.86 -13.73 -0.92
CA GLY A 198 9.24 -15.10 -0.61
C GLY A 198 8.40 -15.75 0.50
N ALA A 199 9.09 -16.28 1.52
CA ALA A 199 8.44 -17.01 2.62
C ALA A 199 7.52 -16.11 3.48
N VAL A 200 7.75 -14.81 3.52
CA VAL A 200 6.91 -13.86 4.25
C VAL A 200 5.48 -13.90 3.76
N LEU A 201 5.28 -13.93 2.44
CA LEU A 201 3.97 -14.02 1.80
C LEU A 201 3.26 -15.33 2.15
N THR A 202 3.99 -16.44 2.17
CA THR A 202 3.43 -17.76 2.48
C THR A 202 3.19 -17.95 3.98
N ASN A 203 3.96 -17.29 4.86
CA ASN A 203 3.71 -17.25 6.30
C ASN A 203 2.40 -16.50 6.60
N ALA A 204 2.21 -15.33 6.00
CA ALA A 204 0.97 -14.55 6.08
C ALA A 204 -0.23 -15.36 5.55
N ALA A 205 -0.08 -15.94 4.36
CA ALA A 205 -1.12 -16.76 3.76
C ALA A 205 -1.52 -17.96 4.63
N PHE A 206 -0.58 -18.54 5.37
CA PHE A 206 -0.85 -19.63 6.30
C PHE A 206 -1.85 -19.21 7.39
N TYR A 207 -1.67 -18.03 7.99
CA TYR A 207 -2.57 -17.52 9.02
C TYR A 207 -3.90 -17.05 8.46
N ALA A 208 -3.92 -16.40 7.33
CA ALA A 208 -5.17 -16.09 6.63
C ALA A 208 -5.99 -17.36 6.33
N MET A 209 -5.33 -18.44 5.91
CA MET A 209 -6.00 -19.74 5.70
C MET A 209 -6.50 -20.34 7.00
N LEU A 210 -5.78 -20.21 8.12
CA LEU A 210 -6.27 -20.65 9.43
C LEU A 210 -7.50 -19.85 9.87
N CYS A 211 -7.52 -18.54 9.69
CA CYS A 211 -8.71 -17.70 9.90
C CYS A 211 -9.90 -18.21 9.05
N SER A 212 -9.66 -18.49 7.76
CA SER A 212 -10.69 -19.02 6.85
C SER A 212 -11.22 -20.39 7.29
N GLU A 213 -10.35 -21.30 7.73
CA GLU A 213 -10.73 -22.65 8.19
C GLU A 213 -11.47 -22.61 9.53
N ALA A 214 -11.09 -21.68 10.43
CA ALA A 214 -11.68 -21.51 11.74
C ALA A 214 -13.20 -21.25 11.73
N PHE A 215 -13.75 -20.78 10.60
CA PHE A 215 -15.21 -20.67 10.47
C PHE A 215 -15.93 -22.03 10.49
N PHE A 216 -15.22 -23.13 10.24
CA PHE A 216 -15.78 -24.47 10.08
C PHE A 216 -15.32 -25.48 11.13
N THR A 217 -14.40 -25.10 12.01
CA THR A 217 -13.90 -25.97 13.06
C THR A 217 -13.65 -25.20 14.37
N SER A 218 -13.81 -25.87 15.49
CA SER A 218 -13.29 -25.43 16.80
C SER A 218 -11.97 -26.11 17.16
N ASP A 219 -11.54 -27.11 16.36
CA ASP A 219 -10.25 -27.77 16.51
C ASP A 219 -9.23 -27.09 15.58
N VAL A 220 -8.69 -25.96 16.04
CA VAL A 220 -7.71 -25.16 15.30
C VAL A 220 -6.39 -25.94 15.15
N ILE A 221 -6.06 -26.81 16.10
CA ILE A 221 -4.84 -27.62 16.04
C ILE A 221 -4.88 -28.58 14.82
N SER A 222 -6.03 -29.23 14.59
CA SER A 222 -6.21 -30.07 13.40
C SER A 222 -6.28 -29.23 12.11
N ALA A 223 -6.79 -27.99 12.18
CA ALA A 223 -6.80 -27.09 11.03
C ALA A 223 -5.39 -26.75 10.53
N VAL A 224 -4.38 -26.71 11.42
CA VAL A 224 -2.97 -26.53 11.03
C VAL A 224 -2.53 -27.60 10.01
N ASP A 225 -2.90 -28.86 10.22
CA ASP A 225 -2.57 -29.95 9.27
C ASP A 225 -3.24 -29.75 7.92
N THR A 226 -4.52 -29.34 7.92
CA THR A 226 -5.27 -29.05 6.71
C THR A 226 -4.61 -27.92 5.91
N VAL A 227 -4.20 -26.83 6.59
CA VAL A 227 -3.56 -25.68 5.93
C VAL A 227 -2.17 -26.05 5.40
N MET A 228 -1.38 -26.82 6.15
CA MET A 228 -0.05 -27.27 5.71
C MET A 228 -0.09 -28.00 4.35
N GLU A 229 -1.16 -28.69 4.01
CA GLU A 229 -1.29 -29.40 2.72
C GLU A 229 -1.24 -28.48 1.48
N TYR A 230 -1.46 -27.17 1.66
CA TYR A 230 -1.42 -26.18 0.58
C TYR A 230 -0.03 -25.59 0.31
N PHE A 231 0.98 -26.02 1.07
CA PHE A 231 2.34 -25.51 0.91
C PHE A 231 3.29 -26.65 0.46
N PRO A 232 4.21 -26.39 -0.47
CA PRO A 232 5.21 -27.36 -0.88
C PRO A 232 6.06 -27.83 0.30
N ALA A 233 6.35 -29.10 0.37
CA ALA A 233 7.11 -29.70 1.48
C ALA A 233 8.55 -29.16 1.61
N ASP A 234 9.09 -28.58 0.55
CA ASP A 234 10.40 -27.93 0.48
C ASP A 234 10.34 -26.41 0.69
N SER A 235 9.16 -25.85 0.96
CA SER A 235 9.01 -24.44 1.30
C SER A 235 9.46 -24.13 2.73
N GLU A 236 9.97 -22.92 2.96
CA GLU A 236 10.37 -22.44 4.29
C GLU A 236 9.20 -22.46 5.29
N THR A 237 8.02 -22.02 4.87
CA THR A 237 6.79 -22.04 5.68
C THR A 237 6.41 -23.46 6.12
N TYR A 238 6.38 -24.41 5.20
CA TYR A 238 6.09 -25.81 5.55
C TYR A 238 7.14 -26.37 6.51
N ALA A 239 8.43 -26.15 6.21
CA ALA A 239 9.54 -26.64 7.03
C ALA A 239 9.50 -26.05 8.45
N THR A 240 9.21 -24.74 8.57
CA THR A 240 9.07 -24.08 9.87
C THR A 240 7.85 -24.62 10.64
N ALA A 241 6.69 -24.74 10.00
CA ALA A 241 5.49 -25.32 10.63
C ALA A 241 5.72 -26.76 11.09
N LEU A 242 6.35 -27.59 10.26
CA LEU A 242 6.71 -28.97 10.61
C LEU A 242 7.64 -29.00 11.83
N ARG A 243 8.65 -28.11 11.86
CA ARG A 243 9.60 -28.04 12.98
C ARG A 243 8.91 -27.64 14.28
N VAL A 244 7.98 -26.66 14.26
CA VAL A 244 7.19 -26.29 15.44
C VAL A 244 6.37 -27.48 15.94
N LYS A 245 5.73 -28.24 15.06
CA LYS A 245 4.99 -29.47 15.42
C LYS A 245 5.90 -30.57 16.01
N GLU A 246 7.09 -30.75 15.48
CA GLU A 246 8.08 -31.69 16.01
C GLU A 246 8.49 -31.29 17.43
N VAL A 247 8.82 -30.00 17.64
CA VAL A 247 9.19 -29.46 18.95
C VAL A 247 8.05 -29.60 19.96
N HIS A 248 6.80 -29.33 19.53
CA HIS A 248 5.61 -29.58 20.37
C HIS A 248 5.47 -31.05 20.77
N ARG A 249 5.65 -31.99 19.82
CA ARG A 249 5.60 -33.44 20.10
C ARG A 249 6.71 -33.89 21.06
N GLU A 250 7.90 -33.29 20.97
CA GLU A 250 9.05 -33.57 21.83
C GLU A 250 8.88 -32.98 23.26
N ASN A 251 8.14 -31.89 23.40
CA ASN A 251 7.92 -31.13 24.62
C ASN A 251 6.43 -30.85 24.88
N PRO A 252 5.55 -31.84 24.97
CA PRO A 252 4.10 -31.63 24.85
C PRO A 252 3.45 -30.80 25.97
N SER A 253 4.12 -30.60 27.08
CA SER A 253 3.61 -29.85 28.25
C SER A 253 4.47 -28.64 28.66
N ASP A 254 5.56 -28.38 27.93
CA ASP A 254 6.50 -27.31 28.27
C ASP A 254 6.75 -26.38 27.05
N TRP A 255 5.84 -25.40 26.88
CA TRP A 255 5.97 -24.44 25.79
C TRP A 255 7.20 -23.53 25.95
N ARG A 256 7.69 -23.31 27.18
CA ARG A 256 8.91 -22.50 27.40
C ARG A 256 10.16 -23.24 26.93
N ALA A 257 10.23 -24.54 27.14
CA ALA A 257 11.30 -25.37 26.57
C ALA A 257 11.23 -25.37 25.03
N ALA A 258 10.03 -25.52 24.47
CA ALA A 258 9.80 -25.44 23.03
C ALA A 258 10.22 -24.09 22.45
N ARG A 259 9.78 -22.98 23.08
CA ARG A 259 10.17 -21.61 22.69
C ARG A 259 11.69 -21.43 22.66
N ASN A 260 12.40 -21.96 23.67
CA ASN A 260 13.84 -21.86 23.74
C ASN A 260 14.58 -22.69 22.68
N ILE A 261 13.96 -23.77 22.19
CA ILE A 261 14.48 -24.53 21.04
C ILE A 261 14.32 -23.70 19.77
N LEU A 262 13.09 -23.22 19.49
CA LEU A 262 12.79 -22.40 18.32
C LEU A 262 13.58 -21.09 18.31
N HIS A 263 13.83 -20.48 19.48
CA HIS A 263 14.68 -19.32 19.62
C HIS A 263 16.11 -19.57 19.13
N ARG A 264 16.71 -20.69 19.53
CA ARG A 264 18.07 -21.02 19.04
C ARG A 264 18.09 -21.24 17.53
N GLU A 265 17.05 -21.87 16.98
CA GLU A 265 17.00 -22.22 15.57
C GLU A 265 16.66 -21.03 14.69
N PHE A 266 15.66 -20.23 15.03
CA PHE A 266 15.10 -19.18 14.16
C PHE A 266 15.42 -17.75 14.60
N TYR A 267 15.93 -17.54 15.81
CA TYR A 267 16.35 -16.23 16.28
C TYR A 267 17.89 -16.11 16.34
N ILE A 268 18.56 -16.97 17.10
CA ILE A 268 20.03 -16.90 17.28
C ILE A 268 20.76 -17.24 15.98
N ASN A 269 20.30 -18.26 15.26
CA ASN A 269 20.91 -18.70 14.00
C ASN A 269 20.32 -17.99 12.76
N ASN A 270 19.50 -16.97 12.94
CA ASN A 270 18.92 -16.22 11.83
C ASN A 270 20.02 -15.46 11.05
N ALA A 271 19.98 -15.58 9.73
CA ALA A 271 20.92 -14.91 8.84
C ALA A 271 20.59 -13.42 8.59
N TYR A 272 19.38 -12.98 8.95
CA TYR A 272 18.83 -11.65 8.64
C TYR A 272 18.96 -10.71 9.87
N GLN A 273 20.16 -10.51 10.35
CA GLN A 273 20.47 -9.54 11.40
C GLN A 273 20.43 -8.10 10.84
N PRO A 274 20.08 -7.05 11.63
CA PRO A 274 19.90 -7.06 13.09
C PRO A 274 18.43 -7.14 13.58
N TYR A 275 17.42 -7.12 12.70
CA TYR A 275 15.99 -6.99 13.08
C TYR A 275 15.29 -8.32 13.34
N VAL A 276 15.96 -9.26 14.01
CA VAL A 276 15.45 -10.64 14.17
C VAL A 276 14.18 -10.72 15.01
N ASN A 277 13.93 -9.78 15.92
CA ASN A 277 12.73 -9.74 16.75
C ASN A 277 11.44 -9.49 15.96
N ILE A 278 11.55 -8.86 14.79
CA ILE A 278 10.45 -8.65 13.85
C ILE A 278 10.55 -9.54 12.60
N ASP A 279 11.54 -10.45 12.52
CA ASP A 279 11.64 -11.39 11.41
C ASP A 279 10.40 -12.29 11.35
N SER A 280 9.81 -12.41 10.16
CA SER A 280 8.60 -13.19 9.93
C SER A 280 8.73 -14.65 10.36
N GLN A 281 9.89 -15.30 10.23
CA GLN A 281 10.05 -16.71 10.54
C GLN A 281 9.92 -17.01 12.03
N ILE A 282 10.57 -16.20 12.89
CA ILE A 282 10.48 -16.44 14.35
C ILE A 282 9.09 -16.11 14.89
N ASN A 283 8.46 -15.05 14.37
CA ASN A 283 7.11 -14.65 14.77
C ASN A 283 6.06 -15.65 14.24
N PHE A 284 6.19 -16.14 13.04
CA PHE A 284 5.41 -17.27 12.54
C PHE A 284 5.55 -18.50 13.45
N ALA A 285 6.77 -18.89 13.81
CA ALA A 285 6.98 -20.04 14.69
C ALA A 285 6.41 -19.82 16.10
N SER A 286 6.51 -18.61 16.65
CA SER A 286 5.99 -18.24 17.96
C SER A 286 4.46 -18.27 18.01
N THR A 287 3.80 -17.69 17.02
CA THR A 287 2.34 -17.70 16.89
C THR A 287 1.82 -19.13 16.73
N LEU A 288 2.40 -19.93 15.83
CA LEU A 288 2.00 -21.32 15.63
C LEU A 288 2.23 -22.18 16.90
N MET A 289 3.34 -21.94 17.61
CA MET A 289 3.60 -22.60 18.89
C MET A 289 2.49 -22.27 19.89
N SER A 290 2.08 -21.01 20.02
CA SER A 290 1.02 -20.60 20.94
C SER A 290 -0.31 -21.30 20.64
N ILE A 291 -0.66 -21.45 19.37
CA ILE A 291 -1.86 -22.18 18.91
C ILE A 291 -1.79 -23.66 19.32
N LEU A 292 -0.66 -24.33 19.09
CA LEU A 292 -0.51 -25.76 19.44
C LEU A 292 -0.56 -26.02 20.94
N TYR A 293 0.08 -25.18 21.77
CA TYR A 293 0.08 -25.31 23.21
C TYR A 293 -1.18 -24.73 23.88
N GLY A 294 -1.96 -23.95 23.15
CA GLY A 294 -3.23 -23.40 23.60
C GLY A 294 -4.35 -24.44 23.76
N GLU A 295 -4.20 -25.64 23.17
CA GLU A 295 -5.14 -26.76 23.33
C GLU A 295 -6.59 -26.41 22.95
N ASN A 296 -6.77 -25.55 21.93
CA ASN A 296 -8.05 -25.00 21.50
C ASN A 296 -8.76 -24.11 22.56
N ASP A 297 -8.06 -23.67 23.59
CA ASP A 297 -8.56 -22.70 24.57
C ASP A 297 -8.12 -21.28 24.21
N PHE A 298 -9.07 -20.36 24.09
CA PHE A 298 -8.82 -18.97 23.70
C PHE A 298 -7.82 -18.27 24.64
N LYS A 299 -8.10 -18.31 25.97
CA LYS A 299 -7.24 -17.60 26.91
C LYS A 299 -5.84 -18.17 26.94
N LYS A 300 -5.73 -19.49 27.03
CA LYS A 300 -4.44 -20.18 27.08
C LYS A 300 -3.59 -19.87 25.83
N THR A 301 -4.21 -19.87 24.64
CA THR A 301 -3.52 -19.55 23.40
C THR A 301 -2.94 -18.13 23.41
N VAL A 302 -3.77 -17.14 23.75
CA VAL A 302 -3.36 -15.73 23.78
C VAL A 302 -2.33 -15.48 24.89
N GLU A 303 -2.52 -16.05 26.07
CA GLU A 303 -1.56 -15.93 27.18
C GLU A 303 -0.18 -16.48 26.81
N ILE A 304 -0.11 -17.62 26.13
CA ILE A 304 1.16 -18.18 25.64
C ILE A 304 1.79 -17.26 24.58
N ALA A 305 1.00 -16.72 23.63
CA ALA A 305 1.51 -15.80 22.61
C ALA A 305 2.16 -14.56 23.25
N VAL A 306 1.47 -13.92 24.21
CA VAL A 306 2.00 -12.76 24.93
C VAL A 306 3.25 -13.12 25.74
N LEU A 307 3.25 -14.25 26.46
CA LEU A 307 4.37 -14.65 27.33
C LEU A 307 5.58 -15.19 26.57
N ALA A 308 5.41 -15.60 25.32
CA ALA A 308 6.50 -16.06 24.47
C ALA A 308 7.48 -14.94 24.10
N GLY A 309 7.03 -13.69 24.05
CA GLY A 309 7.85 -12.52 23.71
C GLY A 309 8.01 -12.30 22.21
N TYR A 310 9.10 -11.67 21.80
CA TYR A 310 9.33 -11.10 20.46
C TYR A 310 8.36 -9.96 20.16
N ASP A 311 7.72 -9.97 19.03
CA ASP A 311 6.61 -9.13 18.62
C ASP A 311 5.30 -9.76 19.15
N ASN A 312 5.12 -9.66 20.45
CA ASN A 312 4.15 -10.50 21.12
C ASN A 312 2.72 -9.95 21.10
N ASP A 313 2.51 -8.70 20.84
CA ASP A 313 1.20 -8.10 20.60
C ASP A 313 0.68 -8.50 19.22
N CYS A 314 1.48 -8.40 18.18
CA CYS A 314 1.20 -8.89 16.84
C CYS A 314 0.92 -10.42 16.86
N ASN A 315 1.79 -11.20 17.49
CA ASN A 315 1.61 -12.65 17.58
C ASN A 315 0.32 -13.03 18.34
N ALA A 316 -0.02 -12.26 19.39
CA ALA A 316 -1.23 -12.50 20.17
C ALA A 316 -2.48 -12.00 19.41
N ALA A 317 -2.41 -10.92 18.63
CA ALA A 317 -3.49 -10.46 17.77
C ALA A 317 -3.86 -11.53 16.74
N THR A 318 -2.88 -12.04 15.99
CA THR A 318 -3.07 -13.12 15.00
C THR A 318 -3.67 -14.38 15.64
N ALA A 319 -3.08 -14.87 16.75
CA ALA A 319 -3.56 -16.05 17.42
C ALA A 319 -5.00 -15.88 17.96
N ALA A 320 -5.30 -14.70 18.53
CA ALA A 320 -6.61 -14.38 19.07
C ALA A 320 -7.67 -14.21 17.98
N THR A 321 -7.30 -13.68 16.81
CA THR A 321 -8.19 -13.59 15.63
C THR A 321 -8.63 -14.98 15.19
N ILE A 322 -7.70 -15.91 15.04
CA ILE A 322 -7.97 -17.30 14.65
C ILE A 322 -8.88 -17.98 15.68
N MET A 323 -8.54 -17.88 16.97
CA MET A 323 -9.32 -18.48 18.05
C MET A 323 -10.70 -17.84 18.17
N GLY A 324 -10.81 -16.51 17.98
CA GLY A 324 -12.06 -15.78 17.97
C GLY A 324 -12.97 -16.17 16.79
N ALA A 325 -12.40 -16.38 15.59
CA ALA A 325 -13.11 -16.92 14.44
C ALA A 325 -13.60 -18.37 14.70
N ALA A 326 -12.83 -19.17 15.42
CA ALA A 326 -13.19 -20.54 15.75
C ALA A 326 -14.38 -20.60 16.75
N CYS A 327 -14.37 -19.82 17.83
CA CYS A 327 -15.39 -19.86 18.87
C CYS A 327 -16.58 -18.91 18.66
N GLY A 328 -16.43 -17.85 17.85
CA GLY A 328 -17.39 -16.77 17.72
C GLY A 328 -17.41 -15.81 18.92
N GLU A 329 -18.06 -14.63 18.78
CA GLU A 329 -18.25 -13.70 19.91
C GLU A 329 -18.97 -14.38 21.07
N SER A 330 -19.96 -15.20 20.75
CA SER A 330 -20.74 -15.97 21.75
C SER A 330 -19.92 -17.00 22.53
N GLY A 331 -18.76 -17.43 22.01
CA GLY A 331 -17.85 -18.38 22.64
C GLY A 331 -16.65 -17.73 23.33
N LEU A 332 -16.49 -16.41 23.25
CA LEU A 332 -15.41 -15.70 23.93
C LEU A 332 -15.56 -15.75 25.48
N PRO A 333 -14.46 -15.62 26.23
CA PRO A 333 -14.50 -15.62 27.67
C PRO A 333 -15.43 -14.54 28.24
N ALA A 334 -16.48 -14.95 28.96
CA ALA A 334 -17.55 -14.06 29.45
C ALA A 334 -17.04 -12.95 30.36
N ASP A 335 -16.04 -13.24 31.21
CA ASP A 335 -15.42 -12.28 32.13
C ASP A 335 -14.64 -11.16 31.43
N LEU A 336 -14.16 -11.40 30.19
CA LEU A 336 -13.53 -10.40 29.34
C LEU A 336 -14.58 -9.67 28.51
N LEU A 337 -15.58 -10.39 27.99
CA LEU A 337 -16.62 -9.82 27.16
C LEU A 337 -17.46 -8.77 27.90
N GLU A 338 -17.76 -9.00 29.21
CA GLU A 338 -18.44 -8.02 30.07
C GLU A 338 -17.68 -6.68 30.20
N LYS A 339 -16.36 -6.70 30.07
CA LYS A 339 -15.51 -5.51 30.15
C LYS A 339 -15.34 -4.85 28.80
N SER A 340 -15.48 -5.61 27.71
CA SER A 340 -15.27 -5.14 26.36
C SER A 340 -16.35 -4.16 25.89
N GLY A 341 -15.96 -3.20 25.08
CA GLY A 341 -16.86 -2.31 24.34
C GLY A 341 -16.79 -2.58 22.85
N ASN A 342 -17.58 -1.83 22.10
CA ASN A 342 -17.73 -1.98 20.65
C ASN A 342 -17.16 -0.80 19.85
N VAL A 343 -16.49 0.16 20.52
CA VAL A 343 -15.99 1.38 19.88
C VAL A 343 -14.56 1.17 19.39
N TYR A 344 -14.30 1.49 18.13
CA TYR A 344 -13.00 1.50 17.51
C TYR A 344 -12.71 2.91 16.95
N GLN A 345 -11.81 3.63 17.61
CA GLN A 345 -11.48 5.01 17.31
C GLN A 345 -10.30 5.10 16.36
N ASN A 346 -10.45 5.86 15.30
CA ASN A 346 -9.36 6.16 14.40
C ASN A 346 -8.44 7.24 14.99
N THR A 347 -7.19 6.89 15.23
CA THR A 347 -6.18 7.81 15.77
C THR A 347 -4.98 8.03 14.84
N ASN A 348 -4.81 7.21 13.79
CA ASN A 348 -3.60 7.23 12.97
C ASN A 348 -3.83 6.98 11.46
N ARG A 349 -5.09 6.81 11.01
CA ARG A 349 -5.39 6.62 9.56
C ARG A 349 -6.16 7.81 9.00
N PRO A 350 -5.48 8.77 8.31
CA PRO A 350 -6.13 9.94 7.72
C PRO A 350 -7.33 9.56 6.83
N GLY A 351 -8.38 10.35 6.85
CA GLY A 351 -9.52 10.21 5.96
C GLY A 351 -10.53 9.12 6.34
N LEU A 352 -10.22 8.20 7.25
CA LEU A 352 -11.15 7.18 7.69
C LEU A 352 -11.95 7.64 8.92
N PRO A 353 -13.27 7.37 9.01
CA PRO A 353 -14.08 7.70 10.20
C PRO A 353 -13.79 6.72 11.34
N ASP A 354 -14.18 7.08 12.55
CA ASP A 354 -14.35 6.09 13.63
C ASP A 354 -15.36 5.00 13.20
N ASP A 355 -15.20 3.81 13.76
CA ASP A 355 -16.07 2.67 13.48
C ASP A 355 -16.40 1.92 14.79
N THR A 356 -17.05 0.79 14.64
CA THR A 356 -17.29 -0.16 15.71
C THR A 356 -16.81 -1.54 15.29
N ILE A 357 -16.49 -2.40 16.26
CA ILE A 357 -16.14 -3.80 15.96
C ILE A 357 -17.24 -4.47 15.16
N SER A 358 -18.52 -4.20 15.52
CA SER A 358 -19.67 -4.71 14.76
C SER A 358 -19.74 -4.12 13.35
N GLY A 359 -19.40 -2.85 13.14
CA GLY A 359 -19.38 -2.21 11.83
C GLY A 359 -18.32 -2.82 10.90
N ILE A 360 -17.14 -3.05 11.44
CA ILE A 360 -16.04 -3.71 10.71
C ILE A 360 -16.44 -5.15 10.36
N ALA A 361 -17.03 -5.90 11.28
CA ALA A 361 -17.52 -7.24 11.03
C ALA A 361 -18.61 -7.28 9.92
N GLU A 362 -19.50 -6.28 9.86
CA GLU A 362 -20.47 -6.16 8.78
C GLU A 362 -19.82 -5.84 7.41
N LYS A 363 -18.76 -5.06 7.38
CA LYS A 363 -17.98 -4.85 6.15
C LYS A 363 -17.36 -6.16 5.68
N CYS A 364 -16.71 -6.90 6.58
CA CYS A 364 -16.14 -8.23 6.27
C CYS A 364 -17.22 -9.20 5.75
N LEU A 365 -18.39 -9.22 6.39
CA LEU A 365 -19.52 -10.07 5.97
C LEU A 365 -19.97 -9.73 4.54
N ARG A 366 -20.15 -8.46 4.24
CA ARG A 366 -20.54 -7.98 2.92
C ARG A 366 -19.52 -8.36 1.84
N PHE A 367 -18.23 -8.15 2.10
CA PHE A 367 -17.18 -8.55 1.18
C PHE A 367 -17.07 -10.07 1.05
N GLY A 368 -17.27 -10.81 2.13
CA GLY A 368 -17.32 -12.27 2.10
C GLY A 368 -18.46 -12.78 1.21
N GLU A 369 -19.64 -12.16 1.24
CA GLU A 369 -20.75 -12.49 0.35
C GLU A 369 -20.41 -12.18 -1.12
N GLU A 370 -19.82 -11.03 -1.40
CA GLU A 370 -19.38 -10.63 -2.75
C GLU A 370 -18.34 -11.61 -3.31
N ILE A 371 -17.32 -11.95 -2.51
CA ILE A 371 -16.25 -12.87 -2.91
C ILE A 371 -16.81 -14.29 -3.12
N LEU A 372 -17.65 -14.76 -2.21
CA LEU A 372 -18.31 -16.08 -2.32
C LEU A 372 -19.12 -16.20 -3.62
N LEU A 373 -19.92 -15.19 -3.95
CA LEU A 373 -20.71 -15.20 -5.19
C LEU A 373 -19.81 -15.14 -6.42
N SER A 374 -18.74 -14.36 -6.40
CA SER A 374 -17.79 -14.28 -7.51
C SER A 374 -17.02 -15.58 -7.73
N ALA A 375 -16.73 -16.32 -6.65
CA ALA A 375 -16.12 -17.65 -6.72
C ALA A 375 -17.08 -18.75 -7.21
N GLY A 376 -18.36 -18.40 -7.44
CA GLY A 376 -19.40 -19.32 -7.90
C GLY A 376 -20.12 -20.07 -6.76
N GLY A 377 -19.96 -19.63 -5.53
CA GLY A 377 -20.78 -20.05 -4.39
C GLY A 377 -22.21 -19.54 -4.50
N LYS A 378 -23.07 -19.89 -3.52
CA LYS A 378 -24.46 -19.51 -3.51
C LYS A 378 -24.91 -19.04 -2.13
N ILE A 379 -25.87 -18.12 -2.13
CA ILE A 379 -26.58 -17.68 -0.92
C ILE A 379 -28.06 -18.10 -1.11
N THR A 380 -28.57 -18.88 -0.19
CA THR A 380 -29.96 -19.38 -0.20
C THR A 380 -30.68 -18.90 1.05
N GLY A 381 -31.88 -18.38 0.89
CA GLY A 381 -32.67 -17.78 1.99
C GLY A 381 -32.35 -16.30 2.18
N GLU A 382 -32.93 -15.70 3.21
CA GLU A 382 -32.83 -14.27 3.51
C GLU A 382 -32.54 -14.02 4.99
N GLY A 383 -32.03 -12.82 5.31
CA GLY A 383 -31.72 -12.39 6.67
C GLY A 383 -30.70 -13.30 7.35
N GLU A 384 -30.79 -13.45 8.68
CA GLU A 384 -29.83 -14.18 9.51
C GLU A 384 -29.78 -15.70 9.24
N THR A 385 -30.85 -16.24 8.68
CA THR A 385 -30.98 -17.67 8.35
C THR A 385 -30.49 -18.01 6.93
N ALA A 386 -30.01 -17.03 6.18
CA ALA A 386 -29.39 -17.27 4.88
C ALA A 386 -28.23 -18.26 5.02
N VAL A 387 -28.12 -19.19 4.09
CA VAL A 387 -27.09 -20.24 4.07
C VAL A 387 -26.18 -20.03 2.88
N TYR A 388 -24.90 -20.02 3.15
CA TYR A 388 -23.84 -19.96 2.16
C TYR A 388 -23.39 -21.35 1.75
N GLU A 389 -23.35 -21.61 0.48
CA GLU A 389 -22.75 -22.79 -0.14
C GLU A 389 -21.38 -22.38 -0.68
N ILE A 390 -20.33 -22.86 -0.01
CA ILE A 390 -18.96 -22.41 -0.26
C ILE A 390 -18.38 -23.12 -1.50
N ARG A 391 -17.72 -22.34 -2.34
CA ARG A 391 -16.85 -22.82 -3.41
C ARG A 391 -15.50 -22.14 -3.32
N ASP A 392 -14.44 -22.94 -3.29
CA ASP A 392 -13.08 -22.43 -3.22
C ASP A 392 -12.50 -22.30 -4.63
N ARG A 393 -12.00 -21.12 -4.94
CA ARG A 393 -11.25 -20.81 -6.16
C ARG A 393 -10.14 -19.83 -5.82
N ALA A 394 -9.01 -19.95 -6.51
CA ALA A 394 -7.95 -18.96 -6.42
C ALA A 394 -8.47 -17.54 -6.70
N PHE A 395 -7.95 -16.56 -6.01
CA PHE A 395 -8.12 -15.16 -6.36
C PHE A 395 -7.38 -14.89 -7.68
N GLU A 396 -8.07 -14.26 -8.61
CA GLU A 396 -7.51 -13.84 -9.89
C GLU A 396 -7.42 -12.32 -9.92
N PRO A 397 -6.22 -11.76 -9.64
CA PRO A 397 -6.04 -10.31 -9.62
C PRO A 397 -6.27 -9.71 -11.00
N LYS A 398 -6.81 -8.50 -11.02
CA LYS A 398 -6.95 -7.72 -12.24
C LYS A 398 -5.75 -6.80 -12.44
N THR A 399 -5.53 -6.40 -13.69
CA THR A 399 -4.56 -5.39 -14.07
C THR A 399 -5.28 -4.13 -14.54
N ASP A 400 -4.67 -2.97 -14.39
CA ASP A 400 -5.12 -1.71 -14.98
C ASP A 400 -4.09 -1.31 -16.04
N ASP A 401 -4.34 -1.74 -17.27
CA ASP A 401 -3.47 -1.45 -18.41
C ASP A 401 -3.81 -0.10 -19.11
N THR A 402 -4.73 0.67 -18.53
CA THR A 402 -5.15 1.96 -19.09
C THR A 402 -4.10 3.02 -18.84
N LEU A 403 -3.37 3.36 -19.89
CA LEU A 403 -2.30 4.34 -19.85
C LEU A 403 -2.82 5.79 -19.86
N TYR A 404 -3.93 6.05 -20.58
CA TYR A 404 -4.40 7.41 -20.86
C TYR A 404 -5.73 7.68 -20.15
N LYS A 405 -5.71 8.62 -19.21
CA LYS A 405 -6.87 9.01 -18.41
C LYS A 405 -7.02 10.53 -18.39
N LYS A 406 -8.26 11.00 -18.49
CA LYS A 406 -8.59 12.43 -18.38
C LYS A 406 -9.42 12.73 -17.16
N LYS A 407 -9.23 13.93 -16.62
CA LYS A 407 -10.04 14.48 -15.53
C LYS A 407 -11.21 15.28 -16.10
N ILE A 408 -12.42 15.05 -15.61
CA ILE A 408 -13.63 15.80 -15.99
C ILE A 408 -14.11 16.55 -14.75
N PRO A 409 -13.71 17.83 -14.59
CA PRO A 409 -14.07 18.61 -13.40
C PRO A 409 -15.59 18.85 -13.32
N ALA A 410 -16.11 19.07 -12.12
CA ALA A 410 -17.53 19.41 -11.92
C ALA A 410 -17.98 20.64 -12.72
N SER A 411 -17.06 21.53 -13.09
CA SER A 411 -17.33 22.68 -13.94
C SER A 411 -17.47 22.36 -15.44
N ASP A 412 -17.17 21.13 -15.87
CA ASP A 412 -17.32 20.70 -17.25
C ASP A 412 -18.80 20.56 -17.65
N LYS A 413 -19.10 20.92 -18.91
CA LYS A 413 -20.45 20.85 -19.48
C LYS A 413 -21.04 19.42 -19.62
N ALA A 414 -20.19 18.41 -19.52
CA ALA A 414 -20.60 17.01 -19.53
C ALA A 414 -21.39 16.64 -18.27
N TRP A 415 -21.17 17.36 -17.16
CA TRP A 415 -21.95 17.21 -15.95
C TRP A 415 -23.30 17.92 -16.03
N LYS A 416 -24.34 17.28 -15.48
CA LYS A 416 -25.67 17.83 -15.27
C LYS A 416 -26.05 17.71 -13.81
N PHE A 417 -26.41 18.82 -13.17
CA PHE A 417 -26.78 18.87 -11.76
C PHE A 417 -28.27 19.18 -11.58
N SER A 418 -28.93 18.45 -10.69
CA SER A 418 -30.32 18.68 -10.27
C SER A 418 -30.33 18.94 -8.77
N GLY A 419 -30.72 20.15 -8.36
CA GLY A 419 -30.74 20.60 -6.96
C GLY A 419 -29.38 20.98 -6.36
N MET A 420 -28.29 20.63 -6.99
CA MET A 420 -26.93 20.99 -6.55
C MET A 420 -26.53 22.38 -7.04
N SER A 421 -25.69 23.06 -6.27
CA SER A 421 -25.18 24.39 -6.58
C SER A 421 -23.67 24.41 -6.67
N PHE A 422 -23.12 25.22 -7.58
CA PHE A 422 -21.68 25.42 -7.66
C PHE A 422 -21.17 26.27 -6.48
N PHE A 423 -19.97 25.93 -6.03
CA PHE A 423 -19.21 26.71 -5.05
C PHE A 423 -17.75 26.84 -5.50
N HIS A 424 -17.02 27.80 -4.92
CA HIS A 424 -15.60 28.00 -5.18
C HIS A 424 -14.77 27.51 -3.99
N ASN A 425 -13.74 26.72 -4.27
CA ASN A 425 -12.74 26.26 -3.32
C ASN A 425 -11.46 25.94 -4.10
N SER A 426 -10.32 26.53 -3.73
CA SER A 426 -9.03 26.36 -4.41
C SER A 426 -8.54 24.92 -4.44
N GLU A 427 -8.94 24.11 -3.47
CA GLU A 427 -8.55 22.70 -3.36
C GLU A 427 -9.31 21.76 -4.32
N TYR A 428 -10.40 22.26 -4.94
CA TYR A 428 -11.12 21.50 -5.96
C TYR A 428 -10.50 21.70 -7.35
N LEU A 429 -10.60 20.71 -8.19
CA LEU A 429 -10.09 20.80 -9.57
C LEU A 429 -10.69 22.01 -10.29
N ASN A 430 -9.84 22.86 -10.85
CA ASN A 430 -10.21 24.16 -11.42
C ASN A 430 -10.89 25.14 -10.42
N GLY A 431 -10.64 24.95 -9.12
CA GLY A 431 -11.13 25.83 -8.07
C GLY A 431 -12.66 25.79 -7.88
N LYS A 432 -13.36 24.77 -8.37
CA LYS A 432 -14.82 24.77 -8.40
C LYS A 432 -15.43 23.39 -8.26
N GLY A 433 -16.32 23.22 -7.28
CA GLY A 433 -17.12 22.02 -7.07
C GLY A 433 -18.62 22.27 -7.23
N ALA A 434 -19.43 21.22 -7.22
CA ALA A 434 -20.87 21.25 -7.16
C ALA A 434 -21.36 20.48 -5.94
N GLY A 435 -22.25 21.06 -5.11
CA GLY A 435 -22.67 20.41 -3.87
C GLY A 435 -24.11 20.72 -3.45
N THR A 436 -24.59 19.94 -2.48
CA THR A 436 -25.91 20.04 -1.86
C THR A 436 -25.90 19.54 -0.42
N VAL A 437 -26.95 19.90 0.32
CA VAL A 437 -27.28 19.35 1.66
C VAL A 437 -28.68 18.72 1.69
N ARG A 438 -29.25 18.39 0.54
CA ARG A 438 -30.62 17.85 0.42
C ARG A 438 -30.58 16.43 -0.12
N ALA A 439 -31.32 15.53 0.51
CA ALA A 439 -31.54 14.20 -0.03
C ALA A 439 -32.33 14.27 -1.36
N GLY A 440 -31.97 13.42 -2.32
CA GLY A 440 -32.61 13.31 -3.62
C GLY A 440 -32.04 14.21 -4.71
N ASP A 441 -31.21 15.20 -4.37
CA ASP A 441 -30.45 15.98 -5.37
C ASP A 441 -29.46 15.08 -6.08
N SER A 442 -29.15 15.36 -7.34
CA SER A 442 -28.34 14.46 -8.15
C SER A 442 -27.34 15.15 -9.08
N ALA A 443 -26.28 14.42 -9.42
CA ALA A 443 -25.32 14.74 -10.46
C ALA A 443 -25.30 13.63 -11.51
N GLU A 444 -25.27 14.00 -12.80
CA GLU A 444 -25.15 13.04 -13.90
C GLU A 444 -23.96 13.43 -14.79
N LEU A 445 -23.20 12.42 -15.22
CA LEU A 445 -22.10 12.54 -16.17
C LEU A 445 -22.25 11.50 -17.27
N THR A 446 -22.15 11.93 -18.53
CA THR A 446 -21.99 11.00 -19.66
C THR A 446 -20.50 10.86 -19.98
N PHE A 447 -19.98 9.63 -20.00
CA PHE A 447 -18.59 9.31 -20.30
C PHE A 447 -18.47 8.12 -21.23
N SER A 448 -17.29 7.80 -21.73
CA SER A 448 -16.96 6.59 -22.50
C SER A 448 -15.80 5.86 -21.89
N GLY A 449 -15.68 4.55 -22.18
CA GLY A 449 -14.60 3.71 -21.73
C GLY A 449 -15.03 2.66 -20.72
N THR A 450 -14.11 1.79 -20.34
CA THR A 450 -14.37 0.58 -19.54
C THR A 450 -14.32 0.82 -18.04
N GLN A 451 -13.96 2.03 -17.60
CA GLN A 451 -13.83 2.38 -16.19
C GLN A 451 -14.11 3.87 -15.92
N ILE A 452 -14.46 4.16 -14.67
CA ILE A 452 -14.59 5.51 -14.13
C ILE A 452 -14.19 5.55 -12.67
N ALA A 453 -13.46 6.59 -12.24
CA ALA A 453 -13.22 6.91 -10.84
C ALA A 453 -13.88 8.26 -10.50
N LEU A 454 -14.61 8.31 -9.39
CA LEU A 454 -15.13 9.53 -8.81
C LEU A 454 -14.12 10.04 -7.78
N LYS A 455 -13.69 11.28 -7.95
CA LYS A 455 -12.79 11.97 -7.04
C LYS A 455 -13.53 13.09 -6.30
N GLY A 456 -13.18 13.31 -5.04
CA GLY A 456 -13.83 14.36 -4.27
C GLY A 456 -13.21 14.59 -2.90
N CYS A 457 -13.99 15.27 -2.06
CA CYS A 457 -13.58 15.62 -0.72
C CYS A 457 -14.35 14.80 0.32
N THR A 458 -13.63 14.25 1.30
CA THR A 458 -14.23 13.68 2.50
C THR A 458 -14.18 14.69 3.65
N SER A 459 -15.16 14.65 4.55
CA SER A 459 -15.23 15.52 5.72
C SER A 459 -16.08 14.91 6.85
N VAL A 460 -15.93 15.41 8.07
CA VAL A 460 -16.72 15.00 9.24
C VAL A 460 -18.25 15.19 9.03
N ASN A 461 -18.64 16.15 8.20
CA ASN A 461 -20.04 16.40 7.82
C ASN A 461 -20.41 15.80 6.46
N GLY A 462 -19.54 14.99 5.88
CA GLY A 462 -19.80 14.32 4.61
C GLY A 462 -21.04 13.44 4.68
N GLY A 463 -21.80 13.43 3.60
CA GLY A 463 -22.95 12.56 3.40
C GLY A 463 -22.59 11.35 2.54
N THR A 464 -23.59 10.69 2.00
CA THR A 464 -23.45 9.49 1.17
C THR A 464 -24.20 9.71 -0.14
N PHE A 465 -23.58 9.47 -1.27
CA PHE A 465 -24.27 9.29 -2.54
C PHE A 465 -24.61 7.80 -2.76
N GLU A 466 -25.73 7.54 -3.41
CA GLU A 466 -25.91 6.27 -4.10
C GLU A 466 -25.45 6.44 -5.55
N MET A 467 -24.59 5.53 -6.03
CA MET A 467 -24.01 5.58 -7.37
C MET A 467 -24.70 4.60 -8.31
N PHE A 468 -25.09 5.10 -9.47
CA PHE A 468 -25.64 4.29 -10.56
C PHE A 468 -24.80 4.50 -11.82
N ILE A 469 -24.62 3.43 -12.60
CA ILE A 469 -24.12 3.49 -13.98
C ILE A 469 -25.15 2.77 -14.86
N ASP A 470 -25.67 3.46 -15.87
CA ASP A 470 -26.73 2.99 -16.77
C ASP A 470 -27.95 2.45 -16.03
N GLY A 471 -28.28 3.05 -14.89
CA GLY A 471 -29.39 2.68 -14.04
C GLY A 471 -29.15 1.48 -13.11
N LYS A 472 -28.02 0.78 -13.21
CA LYS A 472 -27.60 -0.26 -12.27
C LYS A 472 -26.92 0.39 -11.06
N SER A 473 -27.33 0.01 -9.83
CA SER A 473 -26.66 0.50 -8.60
C SER A 473 -25.29 -0.16 -8.44
N TYR A 474 -24.31 0.67 -8.08
CA TYR A 474 -22.95 0.28 -7.68
C TYR A 474 -22.70 0.56 -6.20
N GLY A 475 -23.78 0.77 -5.43
CA GLY A 475 -23.76 0.95 -4.00
C GLY A 475 -23.47 2.39 -3.56
N ASP A 476 -23.15 2.51 -2.31
CA ASP A 476 -22.94 3.77 -1.63
C ASP A 476 -21.51 4.32 -1.86
N VAL A 477 -21.43 5.64 -1.92
CA VAL A 477 -20.19 6.41 -1.98
C VAL A 477 -20.19 7.34 -0.77
N SER A 478 -19.39 7.03 0.25
CA SER A 478 -19.28 7.80 1.48
C SER A 478 -18.32 8.97 1.31
N LEU A 479 -18.72 10.15 1.81
CA LEU A 479 -17.88 11.34 1.89
C LEU A 479 -17.48 11.63 3.35
N LYS A 480 -17.61 10.68 4.26
CA LYS A 480 -17.27 10.84 5.68
C LYS A 480 -15.79 10.65 5.92
N SER A 481 -15.24 11.48 6.81
CA SER A 481 -13.91 11.32 7.42
C SER A 481 -14.02 11.24 8.95
N ALA A 482 -12.89 11.02 9.64
CA ALA A 482 -12.82 10.97 11.09
C ALA A 482 -13.44 12.22 11.76
N GLU A 483 -14.11 12.02 12.90
CA GLU A 483 -14.73 13.09 13.69
C GLU A 483 -13.74 13.85 14.55
N THR A 484 -12.61 13.24 14.92
CA THR A 484 -11.62 13.80 15.83
C THR A 484 -10.28 14.00 15.16
N ASP A 485 -9.84 15.26 15.11
CA ASP A 485 -8.44 15.61 14.96
C ASP A 485 -7.77 15.49 16.34
N THR A 486 -7.32 14.28 16.69
CA THR A 486 -6.73 14.02 18.01
C THR A 486 -5.30 14.53 18.16
N ALA A 487 -4.67 15.01 17.06
CA ALA A 487 -3.28 15.41 17.13
C ALA A 487 -2.87 16.46 16.09
N SER A 488 -3.78 17.26 15.54
CA SER A 488 -3.50 18.13 14.39
C SER A 488 -2.95 17.38 13.14
N ARG A 489 -3.04 16.06 13.14
CA ARG A 489 -2.57 15.22 12.03
C ARG A 489 -3.63 14.99 10.97
N PHE A 490 -4.92 15.01 11.36
CA PHE A 490 -6.02 14.79 10.43
C PHE A 490 -6.65 16.12 10.05
N ILE A 491 -6.72 16.33 8.78
CA ILE A 491 -7.41 17.47 8.22
C ILE A 491 -8.92 17.15 8.30
N SER A 492 -9.72 18.06 8.84
CA SER A 492 -11.17 17.92 8.91
C SER A 492 -11.85 17.76 7.54
N MET A 493 -11.10 18.00 6.47
CA MET A 493 -11.48 17.82 5.07
C MET A 493 -10.27 17.30 4.29
N SER A 494 -10.48 16.23 3.52
CA SER A 494 -9.46 15.63 2.66
C SER A 494 -9.90 15.73 1.21
N TYR A 495 -9.05 16.32 0.37
CA TYR A 495 -9.37 16.63 -1.02
C TYR A 495 -8.80 15.60 -1.99
N ALA A 496 -9.35 15.55 -3.19
CA ALA A 496 -8.92 14.73 -4.32
C ALA A 496 -8.87 13.22 -4.05
N GLN A 497 -9.60 12.76 -3.03
CA GLN A 497 -9.65 11.33 -2.67
C GLN A 497 -10.40 10.52 -3.72
N THR A 498 -10.01 9.27 -3.94
CA THR A 498 -10.83 8.33 -4.72
C THR A 498 -12.00 7.88 -3.86
N LEU A 499 -13.18 8.37 -4.19
CA LEU A 499 -14.41 8.04 -3.47
C LEU A 499 -15.00 6.71 -3.92
N LYS A 500 -14.87 6.40 -5.20
CA LYS A 500 -15.32 5.14 -5.81
C LYS A 500 -14.70 4.98 -7.19
N LYS A 501 -14.28 3.76 -7.52
CA LYS A 501 -13.82 3.39 -8.85
C LYS A 501 -14.58 2.16 -9.34
N VAL A 502 -15.05 2.19 -10.57
CA VAL A 502 -15.77 1.08 -11.23
C VAL A 502 -15.01 0.70 -12.48
N ARG A 503 -14.78 -0.60 -12.65
CA ARG A 503 -14.11 -1.23 -13.80
C ARG A 503 -15.01 -2.28 -14.46
N GLY A 504 -14.57 -2.78 -15.60
CA GLY A 504 -15.23 -3.87 -16.31
C GLY A 504 -16.54 -3.47 -16.98
N LEU A 505 -16.71 -2.17 -17.25
CA LEU A 505 -17.80 -1.67 -18.09
C LEU A 505 -17.55 -2.07 -19.57
N SER A 506 -18.58 -2.05 -20.40
CA SER A 506 -18.43 -2.20 -21.86
C SER A 506 -17.68 -0.99 -22.42
N ASP A 507 -16.93 -1.17 -23.53
CA ASP A 507 -16.26 -0.05 -24.20
C ASP A 507 -17.27 0.75 -25.07
N GLU A 508 -18.13 1.50 -24.38
CA GLU A 508 -19.16 2.34 -25.00
C GLU A 508 -19.47 3.57 -24.15
N LYS A 509 -20.56 4.28 -24.47
CA LYS A 509 -21.03 5.42 -23.69
C LYS A 509 -21.86 4.96 -22.50
N HIS A 510 -21.53 5.51 -21.34
CA HIS A 510 -22.20 5.26 -20.06
C HIS A 510 -22.76 6.55 -19.47
N THR A 511 -23.72 6.40 -18.59
CA THR A 511 -24.25 7.48 -17.76
C THR A 511 -24.05 7.17 -16.28
N LEU A 512 -23.09 7.88 -15.65
CA LEU A 512 -22.97 7.93 -14.20
C LEU A 512 -24.09 8.81 -13.64
N ARG A 513 -24.75 8.37 -12.56
CA ARG A 513 -25.67 9.17 -11.76
C ARG A 513 -25.37 8.98 -10.29
N LEU A 514 -25.20 10.09 -9.56
CA LEU A 514 -25.02 10.15 -8.12
C LEU A 514 -26.27 10.77 -7.51
N VAL A 515 -26.83 10.13 -6.47
CA VAL A 515 -28.04 10.62 -5.77
C VAL A 515 -27.70 10.77 -4.28
N SER A 516 -27.86 11.99 -3.74
CA SER A 516 -27.64 12.25 -2.32
C SER A 516 -28.68 11.53 -1.45
N LYS A 517 -28.23 10.83 -0.40
CA LYS A 517 -29.10 10.00 0.45
C LYS A 517 -29.66 10.74 1.66
N GLU A 518 -28.90 11.67 2.23
CA GLU A 518 -29.27 12.32 3.48
C GLU A 518 -29.47 13.84 3.32
N SER A 519 -30.41 14.39 4.11
CA SER A 519 -30.54 15.83 4.28
C SER A 519 -29.74 16.31 5.48
N GLY A 520 -29.16 17.53 5.36
CA GLY A 520 -28.34 18.15 6.41
C GLY A 520 -26.88 17.69 6.42
N LYS A 521 -26.49 16.78 5.52
CA LYS A 521 -25.10 16.35 5.29
C LYS A 521 -24.58 16.97 4.00
N TRP A 522 -23.27 17.21 3.94
CA TRP A 522 -22.63 17.80 2.78
C TRP A 522 -22.33 16.73 1.72
N HIS A 523 -22.81 16.93 0.52
CA HIS A 523 -22.53 16.12 -0.63
C HIS A 523 -21.90 17.00 -1.71
N ALA A 524 -20.72 16.62 -2.21
CA ALA A 524 -20.00 17.41 -3.20
C ALA A 524 -19.35 16.50 -4.27
N VAL A 525 -19.33 17.03 -5.48
CA VAL A 525 -18.61 16.46 -6.63
C VAL A 525 -17.47 17.39 -6.97
N ASP A 526 -16.25 16.84 -7.08
CA ASP A 526 -15.06 17.54 -7.56
C ASP A 526 -14.83 17.22 -9.04
N TYR A 527 -14.42 15.99 -9.34
CA TYR A 527 -14.20 15.55 -10.72
C TYR A 527 -14.37 14.03 -10.87
N ALA A 528 -14.48 13.60 -12.10
CA ALA A 528 -14.34 12.19 -12.48
C ALA A 528 -13.06 11.98 -13.29
N VAL A 529 -12.52 10.76 -13.25
CA VAL A 529 -11.41 10.31 -14.09
C VAL A 529 -11.93 9.19 -14.99
N THR A 530 -11.77 9.35 -16.30
CA THR A 530 -12.18 8.38 -17.31
C THR A 530 -11.05 8.11 -18.29
N GLU A 531 -11.18 7.06 -19.08
CA GLU A 531 -10.27 6.79 -20.19
C GLU A 531 -10.36 7.86 -21.28
N CYS A 532 -9.28 8.04 -22.02
CA CYS A 532 -9.23 8.91 -23.21
C CYS A 532 -8.23 8.37 -24.25
N SER A 533 -8.25 8.90 -25.47
CA SER A 533 -7.22 8.56 -26.45
C SER A 533 -5.87 9.17 -26.08
N GLU A 534 -4.80 8.62 -26.64
CA GLU A 534 -3.45 9.16 -26.47
C GLU A 534 -3.36 10.62 -26.95
N GLU A 535 -3.98 10.95 -28.08
CA GLU A 535 -4.00 12.32 -28.60
C GLU A 535 -4.73 13.28 -27.67
N GLU A 536 -5.86 12.84 -27.10
CA GLU A 536 -6.62 13.65 -26.12
C GLU A 536 -5.79 13.87 -24.85
N TYR A 537 -5.13 12.83 -24.34
CA TYR A 537 -4.27 12.90 -23.17
C TYR A 537 -3.15 13.94 -23.33
N TYR A 538 -2.37 13.84 -24.39
CA TYR A 538 -1.26 14.76 -24.64
C TYR A 538 -1.67 16.15 -25.19
N SER A 539 -2.96 16.37 -25.43
CA SER A 539 -3.47 17.70 -25.77
C SER A 539 -3.67 18.62 -24.58
N ASP A 540 -3.59 18.08 -23.37
CA ASP A 540 -3.73 18.87 -22.13
C ASP A 540 -2.46 19.70 -21.88
N ALA A 541 -2.55 21.02 -22.06
CA ALA A 541 -1.43 21.94 -21.85
C ALA A 541 -0.97 22.02 -20.36
N SER A 542 -1.78 21.55 -19.41
CA SER A 542 -1.42 21.49 -18.00
C SER A 542 -0.69 20.19 -17.61
N LEU A 543 -0.57 19.26 -18.55
CA LEU A 543 0.03 17.95 -18.30
C LEU A 543 1.53 18.08 -18.01
N ASN A 544 1.96 17.60 -16.84
CA ASN A 544 3.37 17.41 -16.53
C ASN A 544 3.90 16.21 -17.31
N LEU A 545 4.71 16.42 -18.34
CA LEU A 545 5.26 15.34 -19.18
C LEU A 545 6.11 14.36 -18.37
N ALA A 546 6.79 14.83 -17.32
CA ALA A 546 7.62 14.00 -16.46
C ALA A 546 6.86 12.82 -15.82
N ARG A 547 5.53 12.95 -15.65
CA ARG A 547 4.64 11.97 -15.03
C ARG A 547 3.81 11.17 -16.04
N THR A 548 4.21 11.18 -17.29
CA THR A 548 3.48 10.48 -18.35
C THR A 548 4.15 9.16 -18.73
N PRO A 549 3.41 8.23 -19.33
CA PRO A 549 3.97 6.98 -19.84
C PRO A 549 5.07 7.18 -20.90
N ALA A 550 5.13 8.36 -21.54
CA ALA A 550 6.15 8.67 -22.53
C ALA A 550 7.50 9.03 -21.92
N ALA A 551 7.57 9.40 -20.64
CA ALA A 551 8.79 9.88 -20.00
C ALA A 551 9.57 8.74 -19.34
N THR A 552 10.89 8.77 -19.53
CA THR A 552 11.83 7.97 -18.75
C THR A 552 12.77 8.93 -18.03
N VAL A 553 12.80 8.87 -16.71
CA VAL A 553 13.66 9.72 -15.89
C VAL A 553 15.12 9.34 -16.08
N ILE A 554 16.00 10.35 -16.17
CA ILE A 554 17.44 10.18 -16.29
C ILE A 554 18.20 11.08 -15.31
N GLY A 555 19.32 10.61 -14.82
CA GLY A 555 20.22 11.37 -13.95
C GLY A 555 21.68 10.93 -14.12
N SER A 556 22.61 11.80 -13.74
CA SER A 556 24.06 11.52 -13.79
C SER A 556 24.48 10.39 -12.84
N VAL A 557 23.74 10.22 -11.75
CA VAL A 557 23.95 9.18 -10.73
C VAL A 557 22.61 8.46 -10.52
N PRO A 558 22.29 7.46 -11.34
CA PRO A 558 20.97 6.79 -11.29
C PRO A 558 20.74 5.97 -10.02
N SER A 559 21.80 5.57 -9.35
CA SER A 559 21.75 4.85 -8.06
C SER A 559 22.81 5.45 -7.13
N PRO A 560 22.56 6.62 -6.54
CA PRO A 560 23.51 7.26 -5.64
C PRO A 560 23.78 6.33 -4.45
N TRP A 561 25.04 6.10 -4.16
CA TRP A 561 25.45 5.15 -3.14
C TRP A 561 25.31 5.78 -1.76
N GLY A 562 24.47 5.15 -0.91
CA GLY A 562 24.46 5.29 0.54
C GLY A 562 24.68 6.72 1.00
N SER A 563 23.89 7.65 0.55
CA SER A 563 24.02 9.00 1.04
C SER A 563 23.84 8.93 2.55
N GLY A 564 24.90 9.13 3.31
CA GLY A 564 24.82 9.34 4.76
C GLY A 564 23.88 10.50 5.13
N ASN A 565 23.25 11.07 4.14
CA ASN A 565 22.35 12.19 4.15
C ASN A 565 20.87 11.77 4.08
N GLY A 566 20.56 10.48 3.90
CA GLY A 566 19.17 9.98 3.89
C GLY A 566 18.36 10.29 2.65
N GLY A 567 18.97 10.76 1.55
CA GLY A 567 18.26 10.97 0.28
C GLY A 567 17.74 9.68 -0.30
N ASN A 568 16.61 9.76 -1.03
CA ASN A 568 16.05 8.61 -1.72
C ASN A 568 16.93 8.22 -2.91
N HIS A 569 17.29 6.94 -2.99
CA HIS A 569 18.15 6.42 -4.07
C HIS A 569 17.38 6.16 -5.37
N ASN A 570 16.07 6.16 -5.33
CA ASN A 570 15.25 6.02 -6.52
C ASN A 570 15.13 7.36 -7.24
N LEU A 571 15.55 7.38 -8.51
CA LEU A 571 15.51 8.59 -9.31
C LEU A 571 14.08 9.04 -9.63
N GLY A 572 13.09 8.13 -9.58
CA GLY A 572 11.68 8.43 -9.82
C GLY A 572 11.05 9.44 -8.85
N VAL A 573 11.66 9.63 -7.68
CA VAL A 573 11.18 10.59 -6.67
C VAL A 573 11.12 12.03 -7.20
N ILE A 574 11.93 12.39 -8.19
CA ILE A 574 11.94 13.76 -8.76
C ILE A 574 10.76 14.04 -9.72
N CYS A 575 9.87 13.09 -9.92
CA CYS A 575 8.67 13.24 -10.77
C CYS A 575 7.42 12.58 -10.18
N ASP A 576 7.38 12.36 -8.88
CA ASP A 576 6.24 11.73 -8.21
C ASP A 576 5.12 12.74 -7.83
N GLY A 577 5.43 14.04 -7.89
CA GLY A 577 4.52 15.15 -7.56
C GLY A 577 4.48 15.50 -6.08
N ASN A 578 5.40 14.94 -5.28
CA ASN A 578 5.57 15.28 -3.87
C ASN A 578 6.74 16.24 -3.75
N TYR A 579 6.43 17.52 -3.52
CA TYR A 579 7.46 18.53 -3.34
C TYR A 579 8.22 18.31 -2.04
N PHE A 580 9.54 18.48 -2.12
CA PHE A 580 10.40 18.41 -0.95
C PHE A 580 10.01 19.51 0.08
N THR A 581 9.70 19.10 1.29
CA THR A 581 9.35 19.97 2.44
C THR A 581 10.18 19.70 3.67
N GLY A 582 11.32 19.00 3.50
CA GLY A 582 12.23 18.61 4.57
C GLY A 582 12.33 17.10 4.80
N ASP A 583 11.45 16.32 4.21
CA ASP A 583 11.57 14.86 4.19
C ASP A 583 12.60 14.42 3.15
N LEU A 584 13.74 13.89 3.60
CA LEU A 584 14.83 13.47 2.75
C LEU A 584 14.47 12.31 1.80
N GLN A 585 13.36 11.61 2.04
CA GLN A 585 12.85 10.58 1.13
C GLN A 585 12.14 11.17 -0.09
N SER A 586 11.67 12.41 0.00
CA SER A 586 11.03 13.13 -1.12
C SER A 586 12.02 13.87 -2.02
N GLN A 587 13.28 13.47 -2.02
CA GLN A 587 14.32 14.02 -2.90
C GLN A 587 15.30 12.96 -3.37
N ASN A 588 15.99 13.24 -4.48
CA ASN A 588 17.19 12.52 -4.91
C ASN A 588 18.39 13.43 -4.80
N ASP A 589 19.56 12.89 -4.51
CA ASP A 589 20.83 13.61 -4.61
C ASP A 589 21.88 12.80 -5.40
N THR A 590 22.86 13.50 -5.94
CA THR A 590 23.93 12.90 -6.75
C THR A 590 25.20 12.62 -5.96
N PHE A 591 25.15 12.54 -4.63
CA PHE A 591 26.30 12.25 -3.79
C PHE A 591 26.80 10.82 -3.99
N LEU A 592 28.09 10.63 -4.24
CA LEU A 592 28.68 9.31 -4.50
C LEU A 592 29.12 8.55 -3.24
N GLY A 593 29.08 9.19 -2.06
CA GLY A 593 29.53 8.59 -0.81
C GLY A 593 31.04 8.66 -0.59
N TYR A 594 31.54 7.72 0.19
CA TYR A 594 32.95 7.64 0.61
C TYR A 594 33.61 6.35 0.09
N ASP A 595 34.90 6.41 -0.21
CA ASP A 595 35.70 5.23 -0.55
C ASP A 595 35.94 4.34 0.70
N GLY A 596 36.52 3.15 0.48
CA GLY A 596 36.83 2.22 1.58
C GLY A 596 37.77 2.74 2.65
N ASN A 597 38.38 3.93 2.48
CA ASN A 597 39.21 4.63 3.43
C ASN A 597 38.53 5.83 4.10
N GLY A 598 37.24 6.02 3.85
CA GLY A 598 36.44 7.14 4.38
C GLY A 598 36.74 8.49 3.70
N LYS A 599 37.37 8.49 2.51
CA LYS A 599 37.55 9.69 1.69
C LYS A 599 36.36 9.81 0.71
N GLU A 600 35.85 11.05 0.56
CA GLU A 600 34.83 11.37 -0.40
C GLU A 600 35.25 10.96 -1.82
N ILE A 601 34.33 10.31 -2.55
CA ILE A 601 34.54 9.92 -3.94
C ILE A 601 34.43 11.18 -4.81
N ASP A 602 35.52 11.56 -5.46
CA ASP A 602 35.58 12.78 -6.28
C ASP A 602 34.92 12.58 -7.62
N LYS A 603 34.10 13.56 -8.04
CA LYS A 603 33.43 13.61 -9.33
C LYS A 603 34.27 14.40 -10.33
N ASN A 604 34.43 13.81 -11.51
CA ASN A 604 35.08 14.46 -12.68
C ASN A 604 34.07 14.71 -13.82
N PHE A 605 32.78 14.80 -13.52
CA PHE A 605 31.72 15.02 -14.49
C PHE A 605 30.68 16.04 -13.97
N GLU A 606 29.89 16.58 -14.87
CA GLU A 606 28.75 17.43 -14.54
C GLU A 606 27.57 16.58 -14.13
N ASP A 607 26.77 17.09 -13.19
CA ASP A 607 25.53 16.45 -12.77
C ASP A 607 24.37 16.91 -13.61
N TYR A 608 23.40 16.02 -13.82
CA TYR A 608 22.16 16.33 -14.49
C TYR A 608 20.98 15.52 -13.95
N TYR A 609 19.80 16.10 -14.09
CA TYR A 609 18.49 15.48 -13.99
C TYR A 609 17.66 15.81 -15.22
N GLY A 610 16.83 14.88 -15.66
CA GLY A 610 15.99 15.09 -16.83
C GLY A 610 15.17 13.88 -17.24
N TYR A 611 14.69 13.95 -18.48
CA TYR A 611 13.85 12.91 -19.06
C TYR A 611 14.23 12.67 -20.51
N THR A 612 14.10 11.42 -20.96
CA THR A 612 13.95 11.07 -22.36
C THR A 612 12.49 10.73 -22.62
N PHE A 613 12.02 10.95 -23.83
CA PHE A 613 10.63 10.71 -24.21
C PHE A 613 10.57 9.67 -25.34
N SER A 614 9.54 8.81 -25.31
CA SER A 614 9.27 7.82 -26.36
C SER A 614 8.73 8.44 -27.65
N ARG A 615 8.45 9.74 -27.64
CA ARG A 615 7.99 10.54 -28.78
C ARG A 615 8.45 11.99 -28.63
N GLU A 616 8.38 12.78 -29.69
CA GLU A 616 8.70 14.21 -29.64
C GLU A 616 7.61 15.04 -28.92
N PHE A 617 8.06 16.00 -28.12
CA PHE A 617 7.20 17.02 -27.48
C PHE A 617 7.75 18.42 -27.74
N SER A 618 6.83 19.40 -27.87
CA SER A 618 7.19 20.82 -27.92
C SER A 618 7.31 21.39 -26.52
N VAL A 619 8.48 21.22 -25.88
CA VAL A 619 8.72 21.66 -24.51
C VAL A 619 8.89 23.18 -24.45
N LYS A 620 8.24 23.81 -23.44
CA LYS A 620 8.32 25.26 -23.23
C LYS A 620 8.75 25.64 -21.81
N ARG A 621 8.37 24.87 -20.79
CA ARG A 621 8.57 25.22 -19.39
C ARG A 621 9.07 24.02 -18.59
N ILE A 622 10.03 24.29 -17.70
CA ILE A 622 10.54 23.33 -16.73
C ILE A 622 10.34 23.97 -15.35
N VAL A 623 9.90 23.20 -14.37
CA VAL A 623 9.90 23.59 -12.95
C VAL A 623 10.90 22.68 -12.25
N PHE A 624 11.83 23.28 -11.53
CA PHE A 624 12.87 22.61 -10.78
C PHE A 624 12.76 23.01 -9.32
N GLN A 625 12.56 22.04 -8.45
CA GLN A 625 12.69 22.21 -7.01
C GLN A 625 14.01 21.61 -6.55
N GLU A 626 14.86 22.43 -5.91
CA GLU A 626 16.02 21.91 -5.21
C GLU A 626 15.58 21.08 -4.00
N GLY A 627 16.32 20.03 -3.69
CA GLY A 627 16.18 19.26 -2.46
C GLY A 627 16.96 19.89 -1.31
N ALA A 628 17.36 19.07 -0.34
CA ALA A 628 18.17 19.48 0.79
C ALA A 628 19.53 20.00 0.35
N GLN A 629 19.97 21.05 1.00
CA GLN A 629 21.29 21.64 0.81
C GLN A 629 22.08 21.61 2.10
N TRP A 630 23.38 21.45 1.95
CA TRP A 630 24.35 21.55 3.03
C TRP A 630 25.47 22.51 2.60
N ASP A 631 26.27 22.98 3.54
CA ASP A 631 27.53 23.72 3.24
C ASP A 631 28.48 22.94 2.30
N GLN A 632 28.20 21.67 2.08
CA GLN A 632 29.02 20.73 1.33
C GLN A 632 28.52 20.45 -0.09
N GLY A 633 27.26 20.76 -0.39
CA GLY A 633 26.65 20.53 -1.70
C GLY A 633 25.11 20.60 -1.68
N GLY A 634 24.51 20.20 -2.78
CA GLY A 634 23.05 20.19 -2.98
C GLY A 634 22.57 21.11 -4.10
N TRP A 635 23.47 21.84 -4.78
CA TRP A 635 23.14 22.84 -5.83
C TRP A 635 24.08 22.77 -7.03
N PHE A 636 23.71 23.39 -8.14
CA PHE A 636 24.60 23.65 -9.26
C PHE A 636 25.47 24.90 -9.00
N ALA A 637 26.78 24.81 -9.21
CA ALA A 637 27.69 25.93 -9.06
C ALA A 637 27.27 27.15 -9.91
N ASP A 638 27.55 28.35 -9.40
CA ASP A 638 27.14 29.61 -10.01
C ASP A 638 27.47 29.71 -11.48
N GLY A 639 26.45 30.01 -12.30
CA GLY A 639 26.59 30.17 -13.76
C GLY A 639 26.84 28.87 -14.53
N SER A 640 26.90 27.72 -13.87
CA SER A 640 27.15 26.44 -14.53
C SER A 640 25.88 25.79 -15.08
N LEU A 641 24.72 26.05 -14.43
CA LEU A 641 23.45 25.45 -14.82
C LEU A 641 23.05 25.85 -16.23
N ARG A 642 22.68 24.87 -17.01
CA ARG A 642 22.11 25.03 -18.37
C ARG A 642 21.01 24.02 -18.61
N VAL A 643 20.15 24.33 -19.57
CA VAL A 643 19.13 23.41 -20.07
C VAL A 643 19.60 22.86 -21.41
N GLU A 644 19.46 21.55 -21.59
CA GLU A 644 19.74 20.86 -22.85
C GLU A 644 18.53 20.05 -23.30
N ALA A 645 18.23 20.10 -24.59
CA ALA A 645 17.19 19.30 -25.25
C ALA A 645 17.84 18.21 -26.11
N LEU A 646 17.27 17.02 -26.13
CA LEU A 646 17.65 15.93 -27.02
C LEU A 646 16.93 16.12 -28.38
N VAL A 647 17.65 16.51 -29.38
CA VAL A 647 17.13 16.75 -30.73
C VAL A 647 17.94 15.90 -31.69
N ASP A 648 17.27 15.10 -32.50
CA ASP A 648 17.92 14.17 -33.45
C ASP A 648 19.01 13.30 -32.77
N GLY A 649 18.76 12.84 -31.56
CA GLY A 649 19.69 12.03 -30.77
C GLY A 649 20.89 12.78 -30.17
N VAL A 650 20.93 14.12 -30.26
CA VAL A 650 22.04 14.95 -29.75
C VAL A 650 21.55 15.93 -28.69
N TRP A 651 22.18 15.90 -27.50
CA TRP A 651 21.92 16.89 -26.45
C TRP A 651 22.45 18.27 -26.89
N THR A 652 21.55 19.21 -27.03
CA THR A 652 21.81 20.56 -27.51
C THR A 652 21.38 21.60 -26.51
N ARG A 653 22.26 22.56 -26.18
CA ARG A 653 21.95 23.65 -25.27
C ARG A 653 20.83 24.52 -25.79
N VAL A 654 19.84 24.84 -24.92
CA VAL A 654 18.73 25.73 -25.24
C VAL A 654 18.72 26.95 -24.35
N GLY A 655 18.28 28.09 -24.89
CA GLY A 655 18.18 29.33 -24.10
C GLY A 655 16.95 29.34 -23.24
N PHE A 656 17.08 29.88 -22.02
CA PHE A 656 15.98 30.02 -21.06
C PHE A 656 16.13 31.27 -20.19
N THR A 657 15.06 31.64 -19.50
CA THR A 657 15.04 32.60 -18.40
C THR A 657 14.58 31.87 -17.14
N ALA A 658 15.24 32.12 -15.99
CA ALA A 658 14.90 31.57 -14.71
C ALA A 658 14.07 32.55 -13.86
N SER A 659 13.08 32.08 -13.14
CA SER A 659 12.31 32.86 -12.16
C SER A 659 12.08 31.99 -10.89
N PRO A 660 12.62 32.38 -9.74
CA PRO A 660 13.64 33.44 -9.56
C PRO A 660 14.91 33.18 -10.36
N LEU A 661 15.85 34.12 -10.41
CA LEU A 661 17.16 33.90 -11.04
C LEU A 661 17.90 32.79 -10.28
N TYR A 662 18.51 31.88 -11.02
CA TYR A 662 19.34 30.81 -10.44
C TYR A 662 20.82 31.23 -10.40
N PRO A 663 21.55 31.03 -9.31
CA PRO A 663 21.02 30.66 -7.99
C PRO A 663 20.32 31.86 -7.33
N ASN A 664 19.30 31.60 -6.50
CA ASN A 664 18.71 32.60 -5.66
C ASN A 664 19.64 32.90 -4.47
N GLY A 665 19.46 34.03 -3.78
CA GLY A 665 20.32 34.41 -2.68
C GLY A 665 20.35 33.48 -1.48
N SER A 666 19.33 32.65 -1.29
CA SER A 666 19.26 31.59 -0.28
C SER A 666 19.90 30.27 -0.73
N THR A 667 20.05 30.04 -2.02
CA THR A 667 20.83 28.93 -2.59
C THR A 667 22.29 29.10 -2.16
N HIS A 668 22.89 28.11 -1.55
CA HIS A 668 24.17 28.09 -0.84
C HIS A 668 24.11 28.58 0.60
N ALA A 669 22.92 28.83 1.12
CA ALA A 669 22.77 29.20 2.52
C ALA A 669 23.27 28.08 3.45
N GLU A 670 23.65 28.49 4.65
CA GLU A 670 24.00 27.56 5.69
C GLU A 670 22.88 26.54 5.92
N PHE A 671 23.26 25.33 6.24
CA PHE A 671 22.45 24.16 6.57
C PHE A 671 20.96 24.43 6.84
N GLY A 672 20.09 23.90 5.99
CA GLY A 672 18.65 23.73 6.30
C GLY A 672 17.65 24.59 5.56
N GLU A 673 18.04 25.53 4.69
CA GLU A 673 17.08 26.16 3.78
C GLU A 673 17.00 25.40 2.47
N ASN A 674 15.87 24.75 2.25
CA ASN A 674 15.71 23.70 1.26
C ASN A 674 14.42 23.91 0.49
N GLY A 675 14.36 23.32 -0.72
CA GLY A 675 13.12 23.27 -1.49
C GLY A 675 12.82 24.53 -2.29
N GLU A 676 13.85 25.34 -2.64
CA GLU A 676 13.63 26.47 -3.54
C GLU A 676 13.15 26.01 -4.91
N MET A 677 12.13 26.71 -5.42
CA MET A 677 11.52 26.42 -6.70
C MET A 677 11.92 27.42 -7.78
N TYR A 678 12.31 26.89 -8.90
CA TYR A 678 12.68 27.67 -10.09
C TYR A 678 11.80 27.30 -11.27
N THR A 679 11.31 28.29 -11.99
CA THR A 679 10.69 28.08 -13.29
C THR A 679 11.68 28.50 -14.39
N PHE A 680 12.05 27.56 -15.25
CA PHE A 680 12.84 27.81 -16.44
C PHE A 680 11.92 27.90 -17.65
N LEU A 681 11.75 29.11 -18.19
CA LEU A 681 10.97 29.35 -19.37
C LEU A 681 11.90 29.39 -20.59
N LEU A 682 11.77 28.42 -21.49
CA LEU A 682 12.60 28.36 -22.70
C LEU A 682 12.32 29.58 -23.59
N THR A 683 13.36 30.14 -24.21
CA THR A 683 13.26 31.32 -25.09
C THR A 683 12.29 31.07 -26.23
N GLN A 684 12.33 29.88 -26.80
CA GLN A 684 11.40 29.35 -27.80
C GLN A 684 10.96 27.95 -27.36
N PRO A 685 9.74 27.49 -27.70
CA PRO A 685 9.41 26.07 -27.57
C PRO A 685 10.38 25.24 -28.41
N VAL A 686 10.81 24.10 -27.87
CA VAL A 686 11.75 23.20 -28.53
C VAL A 686 11.10 21.83 -28.70
N VAL A 687 11.02 21.36 -29.96
CA VAL A 687 10.59 20.00 -30.26
C VAL A 687 11.76 19.07 -29.98
N CYS A 688 11.58 18.10 -29.06
CA CYS A 688 12.66 17.24 -28.60
C CYS A 688 12.16 15.89 -28.08
N GLU A 689 13.06 14.91 -28.11
CA GLU A 689 12.90 13.56 -27.56
C GLU A 689 13.41 13.46 -26.12
N GLY A 690 13.78 14.57 -25.48
CA GLY A 690 14.23 14.62 -24.08
C GLY A 690 14.64 16.03 -23.68
N ILE A 691 14.69 16.25 -22.39
CA ILE A 691 15.07 17.53 -21.77
C ILE A 691 15.81 17.27 -20.46
N ARG A 692 16.86 18.04 -20.17
CA ARG A 692 17.58 17.95 -18.92
C ARG A 692 18.09 19.29 -18.43
N ILE A 693 18.24 19.43 -17.12
CA ILE A 693 19.04 20.45 -16.47
C ILE A 693 20.39 19.84 -16.15
N ILE A 694 21.47 20.55 -16.39
CA ILE A 694 22.84 20.03 -16.24
C ILE A 694 23.79 21.15 -15.86
N GLY A 695 24.81 20.84 -15.04
CA GLY A 695 25.84 21.78 -14.66
C GLY A 695 26.90 21.17 -13.77
N THR A 696 27.88 21.99 -13.38
CA THR A 696 28.88 21.58 -12.41
C THR A 696 28.25 21.55 -11.03
N PRO A 697 28.37 20.44 -10.26
CA PRO A 697 27.84 20.39 -8.91
C PRO A 697 28.62 21.34 -7.98
N GLY A 698 27.88 22.03 -7.09
CA GLY A 698 28.43 22.95 -6.12
C GLY A 698 28.91 22.26 -4.85
N GLY A 699 29.50 23.08 -3.95
CA GLY A 699 29.98 22.63 -2.67
C GLY A 699 31.25 21.79 -2.69
N ARG A 700 31.72 21.41 -1.50
CA ARG A 700 32.95 20.62 -1.33
C ARG A 700 32.74 19.16 -1.79
N GLN A 701 31.58 18.60 -1.52
CA GLN A 701 31.24 17.22 -1.85
C GLN A 701 30.68 17.04 -3.27
N LYS A 702 30.52 18.15 -4.00
CA LYS A 702 30.17 18.16 -5.43
C LYS A 702 28.98 17.28 -5.76
N PHE A 703 27.81 17.60 -5.21
CA PHE A 703 26.55 16.95 -5.54
C PHE A 703 25.43 17.97 -5.76
N VAL A 704 24.37 17.55 -6.40
CA VAL A 704 23.14 18.29 -6.61
C VAL A 704 22.00 17.50 -5.99
N SER A 705 21.03 18.17 -5.38
CA SER A 705 19.77 17.58 -4.90
C SER A 705 18.60 18.08 -5.73
N CYS A 706 17.58 17.25 -5.89
CA CYS A 706 16.37 17.55 -6.62
C CYS A 706 15.18 16.97 -5.85
N GLY A 707 14.23 17.82 -5.47
CA GLY A 707 12.94 17.41 -4.92
C GLY A 707 11.98 17.05 -6.04
N GLU A 708 11.77 17.96 -7.00
CA GLU A 708 10.85 17.73 -8.12
C GLU A 708 11.38 18.39 -9.40
N LEU A 709 11.18 17.73 -10.53
CA LEU A 709 11.52 18.26 -11.85
C LEU A 709 10.38 18.05 -12.83
N GLU A 710 9.61 19.09 -13.09
CA GLU A 710 8.45 19.04 -13.96
C GLU A 710 8.75 19.59 -15.37
N VAL A 711 8.07 19.07 -16.39
CA VAL A 711 8.24 19.48 -17.79
C VAL A 711 6.87 19.67 -18.43
N TYR A 712 6.71 20.80 -19.15
CA TYR A 712 5.44 21.18 -19.76
C TYR A 712 5.61 21.60 -21.23
N CYS A 713 4.59 21.28 -22.04
CA CYS A 713 4.47 21.73 -23.41
C CYS A 713 4.18 23.24 -23.52
N ALA A 714 4.19 23.74 -24.77
CA ALA A 714 3.90 25.12 -25.12
C ALA A 714 2.39 25.45 -25.01
#